data_60286544a84edb5fc7b640e18334e209
#
_entry.id   60286544a84edb5fc7b640e18334e209
#
_cell.length_a   1.000
_cell.length_b   1.000
_cell.length_c   1.000
_cell.angle_alpha   90.00
_cell.angle_beta   90.00
_cell.angle_gamma   90.00
#
_symmetry.space_group_name_H-M   'P 1'
#
loop_
_entity.id
_entity.type
_entity.pdbx_description
1 polymer ?
#
loop_
_entity_poly.entity_id
_entity_poly.type
_entity_poly.pdbx_seq_one_letter_code
_entity_poly.pdbx_strand_id
1 'polypeptide(L)'
;MKFDASRLKDPSFFAENRVHAHADHIAYANLEELSIGETSLCHSLNGLWKFHHALNAAQVIPGFEAADYDSRGWADIRVPAHIQMEGYGAPQYANVQYPWDGYQDVAIGEIPTAYNPVACYIKTFFVPEQMADRRVFVSFQGAESCIAVWLNGHYVGFAGDSFTPSEFELTDYLIEGENKLACRVERWSAGSWLEDQDFMRMSGLFRDVYLYAIPKAHIADLHLKTLLDDSYTDAVLDLSVQMALDPSVGACSVSFELTDGGRLVASAACKAEASLHVQLPVKAPKLWSSESPYLYDLLLTVRDADGRVLEAVPQRVGFRRFEMKDGMMHLNGKRIVFKGVNRHDFCTDSGRVVPVETLRRDLLTMKRNNINAVRTCHYPNSSALYALCDELGLYVIDETNMETHGTWETIERGKRDIDYALPGNRMEWAPMMLDRVNSMFQRDKNHACILIWSCGNESFGGDVIYEMSRLFHRLDDTRLVHYEGIFHDRRHNDTSDMESQMYTPVVGIRKYLAEHRERPFIMCEYTHAMGNSCGAMSDYTEYAYEEPLYQGGFVWDYIDQSIRTKDRYGNETFAYGGDFGDRPCDYNFCGNGIVYGDGEESPKMQAVKYNYQNIIAEIADTKAVIANRAMFTNTGAFDCVAILARNGEIIASAPLETDVPPMESREYALPFARQTRGGEYTVTLSFRLKADTPWAQRGYEVAFAQGVYAVQEAPKHERYAPLRVVRGDFNTGVHGEHFSVLFGDLKGGLTSYRWGGREMLKSIPRPNFWRAPVDNDCGSNMPQRYAQWKIASMYAATNATPELARLNAHPVATENADGSVSIRYIYGLCTQPDGHAVLTYTVHPCGQVDVTLDYNPVEGLGDMPEFGMLLKMDADYDQIRYYGYGPNENYVDRREGARLGIFKTTAKENVSRYLVPQECGNRTGVRWAEVTDHRGRGLRFASGAMEFSALPYTPHELENAMHDYELPPIHYTVIRANLQQMGVGGDDSWGARTHDEHLIDVKKPLSFTFSFKGI
;
A
#
# COMPACT_ATOMS: atom_id res chain seq x y z
N MET A 1 0.61 27.11 38.12
CA MET A 1 -0.43 26.05 37.95
C MET A 1 0.20 24.70 38.29
N LYS A 2 -0.60 23.69 38.60
CA LYS A 2 -0.11 22.30 38.74
C LYS A 2 -0.86 21.44 37.75
N PHE A 3 -0.18 20.48 37.16
CA PHE A 3 -0.82 19.46 36.35
C PHE A 3 -1.77 18.61 37.22
N ASP A 4 -2.98 18.40 36.70
CA ASP A 4 -4.00 17.59 37.38
C ASP A 4 -4.41 16.43 36.45
N ALA A 5 -3.86 15.25 36.72
CA ALA A 5 -4.12 14.06 35.95
C ALA A 5 -5.60 13.60 35.93
N SER A 6 -6.42 14.08 36.88
CA SER A 6 -7.86 13.77 36.89
C SER A 6 -8.62 14.40 35.72
N ARG A 7 -8.00 15.39 35.02
CA ARG A 7 -8.57 16.08 33.88
C ARG A 7 -8.33 15.32 32.56
N LEU A 8 -7.47 14.31 32.53
CA LEU A 8 -7.16 13.54 31.33
C LEU A 8 -8.38 12.84 30.69
N LYS A 9 -9.44 12.67 31.45
CA LYS A 9 -10.73 12.12 30.99
C LYS A 9 -11.74 13.19 30.54
N ASP A 10 -11.39 14.45 30.62
CA ASP A 10 -12.24 15.56 30.22
C ASP A 10 -11.94 15.98 28.79
N PRO A 11 -12.86 15.79 27.81
CA PRO A 11 -12.63 16.15 26.41
C PRO A 11 -12.43 17.65 26.18
N SER A 12 -12.77 18.50 27.17
CA SER A 12 -12.48 19.95 27.11
C SER A 12 -11.04 20.28 27.49
N PHE A 13 -10.28 19.33 28.09
CA PHE A 13 -8.88 19.49 28.46
C PHE A 13 -7.94 18.85 27.43
N PHE A 14 -7.75 19.51 26.32
CA PHE A 14 -6.87 19.07 25.23
C PHE A 14 -5.63 19.95 25.07
N ALA A 15 -5.59 21.15 25.60
CA ALA A 15 -4.43 22.03 25.59
C ALA A 15 -4.43 22.99 26.80
N GLU A 16 -3.26 23.21 27.36
CA GLU A 16 -3.03 24.24 28.41
C GLU A 16 -1.66 24.87 28.20
N ASN A 17 -1.60 26.19 28.04
CA ASN A 17 -0.40 26.98 27.76
C ASN A 17 0.35 26.55 26.48
N ARG A 18 -0.28 25.78 25.59
CA ARG A 18 0.29 25.42 24.29
C ARG A 18 0.31 26.65 23.36
N VAL A 19 1.37 26.82 22.61
CA VAL A 19 1.47 27.84 21.57
C VAL A 19 0.33 27.64 20.52
N HIS A 20 -0.21 28.73 20.00
CA HIS A 20 -1.19 28.64 18.93
C HIS A 20 -0.54 28.01 17.70
N ALA A 21 -1.27 27.11 17.03
CA ALA A 21 -0.79 26.48 15.81
C ALA A 21 -0.48 27.55 14.72
N HIS A 22 0.61 27.36 14.03
CA HIS A 22 1.13 28.24 12.99
C HIS A 22 1.73 27.45 11.83
N ALA A 23 2.09 28.13 10.74
CA ALA A 23 2.72 27.52 9.58
C ALA A 23 4.06 26.87 9.95
N ASP A 24 4.28 25.68 9.39
CA ASP A 24 5.57 25.01 9.49
C ASP A 24 6.58 25.69 8.56
N HIS A 25 7.49 26.45 9.15
CA HIS A 25 8.56 27.12 8.42
C HIS A 25 9.84 27.19 9.26
N ILE A 26 10.96 27.16 8.58
CA ILE A 26 12.28 27.25 9.23
C ILE A 26 12.78 28.70 9.15
N ALA A 27 13.08 29.30 10.30
CA ALA A 27 13.68 30.61 10.40
C ALA A 27 15.22 30.51 10.51
N TYR A 28 15.91 31.35 9.78
CA TYR A 28 17.38 31.49 9.84
C TYR A 28 17.76 32.87 10.39
N ALA A 29 18.77 32.93 11.24
CA ALA A 29 19.19 34.21 11.85
C ALA A 29 19.84 35.19 10.84
N ASN A 30 20.31 34.69 9.71
CA ASN A 30 20.94 35.48 8.65
C ASN A 30 21.00 34.69 7.32
N LEU A 31 21.41 35.36 6.24
CA LEU A 31 21.52 34.75 4.90
C LEU A 31 22.68 33.74 4.75
N GLU A 32 23.71 33.82 5.59
CA GLU A 32 24.81 32.86 5.58
C GLU A 32 24.32 31.50 6.11
N GLU A 33 23.61 31.48 7.24
CA GLU A 33 22.97 30.26 7.77
C GLU A 33 22.02 29.66 6.75
N LEU A 34 21.18 30.49 6.10
CA LEU A 34 20.28 30.03 5.05
C LEU A 34 21.06 29.37 3.89
N SER A 35 22.20 29.94 3.47
CA SER A 35 23.01 29.40 2.38
C SER A 35 23.65 28.05 2.70
N ILE A 36 23.88 27.76 3.96
CA ILE A 36 24.43 26.50 4.48
C ILE A 36 23.32 25.49 4.74
N GLY A 37 22.08 25.96 4.99
CA GLY A 37 20.94 25.14 5.37
C GLY A 37 20.91 24.75 6.85
N GLU A 38 21.72 25.41 7.69
CA GLU A 38 21.77 25.18 9.13
C GLU A 38 21.39 26.46 9.89
N THR A 39 20.46 26.36 10.82
CA THR A 39 20.00 27.51 11.61
C THR A 39 20.45 27.43 13.05
N SER A 40 20.99 28.54 13.57
CA SER A 40 21.32 28.70 15.00
C SER A 40 20.08 28.95 15.87
N LEU A 41 18.93 29.13 15.24
CA LEU A 41 17.64 29.34 15.92
C LEU A 41 16.93 28.02 16.31
N CYS A 42 17.47 26.87 15.91
CA CYS A 42 16.94 25.56 16.27
C CYS A 42 18.05 24.69 16.91
N HIS A 43 17.69 23.94 17.95
CA HIS A 43 18.60 23.03 18.64
C HIS A 43 17.90 21.73 18.98
N SER A 44 18.36 20.62 18.39
CA SER A 44 17.77 19.29 18.61
C SER A 44 17.98 18.80 20.04
N LEU A 45 16.94 18.28 20.63
CA LEU A 45 16.98 17.55 21.91
C LEU A 45 16.88 16.03 21.71
N ASN A 46 16.87 15.54 20.47
CA ASN A 46 16.90 14.11 20.16
C ASN A 46 18.10 13.40 20.82
N GLY A 47 18.04 12.07 20.86
CA GLY A 47 19.07 11.22 21.43
C GLY A 47 18.64 10.55 22.71
N LEU A 48 19.54 10.36 23.68
CA LEU A 48 19.24 9.65 24.92
C LEU A 48 18.59 10.59 25.95
N TRP A 49 17.49 10.10 26.55
CA TRP A 49 16.78 10.73 27.65
C TRP A 49 16.74 9.78 28.84
N LYS A 50 16.70 10.26 30.07
CA LYS A 50 16.40 9.46 31.24
C LYS A 50 14.92 9.07 31.22
N PHE A 51 14.62 7.81 31.55
CA PHE A 51 13.30 7.22 31.35
C PHE A 51 12.86 6.35 32.51
N HIS A 52 11.59 6.51 32.90
CA HIS A 52 10.91 5.66 33.86
C HIS A 52 9.53 5.24 33.31
N HIS A 53 9.27 3.94 33.29
CA HIS A 53 7.99 3.37 32.85
C HIS A 53 7.14 3.00 34.06
N ALA A 54 5.94 3.57 34.17
CA ALA A 54 4.92 3.22 35.13
C ALA A 54 3.74 2.53 34.48
N LEU A 55 3.17 1.48 35.09
CA LEU A 55 2.03 0.75 34.52
C LEU A 55 0.71 1.52 34.59
N ASN A 56 0.65 2.53 35.45
CA ASN A 56 -0.48 3.44 35.58
C ASN A 56 -0.06 4.69 36.38
N ALA A 57 -0.94 5.67 36.45
CA ALA A 57 -0.69 6.94 37.13
C ALA A 57 -0.31 6.81 38.64
N ALA A 58 -0.77 5.74 39.32
CA ALA A 58 -0.45 5.53 40.76
C ALA A 58 1.00 5.06 40.98
N GLN A 59 1.67 4.54 39.92
CA GLN A 59 3.06 4.08 39.97
C GLN A 59 4.06 5.16 39.51
N VAL A 60 3.58 6.31 39.06
CA VAL A 60 4.46 7.43 38.69
C VAL A 60 5.21 7.89 39.91
N ILE A 61 6.53 8.08 39.82
CA ILE A 61 7.35 8.54 40.93
C ILE A 61 6.96 10.00 41.29
N PRO A 62 6.42 10.26 42.49
CA PRO A 62 6.02 11.62 42.84
C PRO A 62 7.21 12.57 42.89
N GLY A 63 7.06 13.76 42.31
CA GLY A 63 8.07 14.82 42.35
C GLY A 63 9.26 14.59 41.41
N PHE A 64 9.16 13.67 40.48
CA PHE A 64 10.24 13.45 39.50
C PHE A 64 10.53 14.69 38.64
N GLU A 65 9.54 15.55 38.50
CA GLU A 65 9.62 16.83 37.79
C GLU A 65 10.43 17.90 38.55
N ALA A 66 10.64 17.74 39.89
CA ALA A 66 11.36 18.74 40.72
C ALA A 66 12.78 18.98 40.20
N ALA A 67 13.25 20.20 40.26
CA ALA A 67 14.56 20.60 39.75
C ALA A 67 15.73 19.80 40.33
N ASP A 68 15.63 19.47 41.64
CA ASP A 68 16.65 18.74 42.37
C ASP A 68 16.48 17.21 42.41
N TYR A 69 15.48 16.67 41.70
CA TYR A 69 15.27 15.22 41.61
C TYR A 69 16.41 14.53 40.90
N ASP A 70 17.01 13.52 41.53
CA ASP A 70 18.13 12.73 40.94
C ASP A 70 17.63 11.58 40.09
N SER A 71 17.71 11.73 38.77
CA SER A 71 17.33 10.75 37.79
C SER A 71 18.47 9.83 37.31
N ARG A 72 19.68 9.90 37.87
CA ARG A 72 20.85 9.12 37.43
C ARG A 72 20.62 7.61 37.48
N GLY A 73 19.73 7.13 38.35
CA GLY A 73 19.36 5.73 38.45
C GLY A 73 18.31 5.26 37.44
N TRP A 74 17.74 6.16 36.62
CA TRP A 74 16.78 5.82 35.59
C TRP A 74 17.44 5.16 34.39
N ALA A 75 16.67 4.38 33.62
CA ALA A 75 17.10 3.87 32.34
C ALA A 75 17.34 5.01 31.34
N ASP A 76 18.05 4.72 30.27
CA ASP A 76 18.14 5.60 29.12
C ASP A 76 17.23 5.06 28.00
N ILE A 77 16.51 5.97 27.31
CA ILE A 77 15.67 5.67 26.16
C ILE A 77 16.03 6.62 25.00
N ARG A 78 15.91 6.14 23.79
CA ARG A 78 16.05 6.98 22.58
C ARG A 78 14.82 7.88 22.41
N VAL A 79 15.00 9.09 21.93
CA VAL A 79 13.97 10.01 21.44
C VAL A 79 14.47 10.55 20.10
N PRO A 80 13.68 10.47 19.02
CA PRO A 80 12.35 9.86 18.95
C PRO A 80 12.36 8.32 19.01
N ALA A 81 11.36 7.76 19.72
CA ALA A 81 11.07 6.33 19.73
C ALA A 81 9.68 6.03 20.28
N HIS A 82 9.07 4.94 19.85
CA HIS A 82 8.01 4.30 20.61
C HIS A 82 8.58 3.50 21.78
N ILE A 83 8.01 3.61 22.96
CA ILE A 83 8.52 2.91 24.13
C ILE A 83 8.45 1.39 23.98
N GLN A 84 7.47 0.89 23.22
CA GLN A 84 7.31 -0.55 22.91
C GLN A 84 8.45 -1.08 22.06
N MET A 85 8.98 -0.29 21.14
CA MET A 85 10.14 -0.63 20.32
C MET A 85 11.46 -0.60 21.12
N GLU A 86 11.45 0.07 22.26
CA GLU A 86 12.56 0.13 23.23
C GLU A 86 12.44 -0.91 24.38
N GLY A 87 11.41 -1.79 24.31
CA GLY A 87 11.22 -2.90 25.24
C GLY A 87 10.34 -2.58 26.46
N TYR A 88 9.59 -1.49 26.45
CA TYR A 88 8.67 -1.13 27.51
C TYR A 88 7.22 -1.34 27.10
N GLY A 89 6.61 -2.43 27.56
CA GLY A 89 5.32 -2.91 27.09
C GLY A 89 5.46 -3.69 25.77
N ALA A 90 4.37 -3.82 25.03
CA ALA A 90 4.32 -4.50 23.75
C ALA A 90 3.54 -3.65 22.71
N PRO A 91 3.93 -3.70 21.43
CA PRO A 91 3.05 -3.28 20.34
C PRO A 91 1.75 -4.08 20.43
N GLN A 92 0.63 -3.46 20.04
CA GLN A 92 -0.67 -4.11 20.03
C GLN A 92 -1.37 -3.76 18.72
N TYR A 93 -1.86 -4.77 18.01
CA TYR A 93 -2.63 -4.53 16.80
C TYR A 93 -4.10 -4.86 17.03
N ALA A 94 -4.95 -3.87 16.90
CA ALA A 94 -6.39 -4.03 16.91
C ALA A 94 -7.01 -3.08 15.88
N ASN A 95 -7.95 -3.59 15.08
CA ASN A 95 -8.67 -2.85 14.05
C ASN A 95 -9.91 -2.16 14.66
N VAL A 96 -11.06 -2.83 14.64
CA VAL A 96 -12.36 -2.24 14.98
C VAL A 96 -12.66 -2.13 16.46
N GLN A 97 -11.71 -2.32 17.34
CA GLN A 97 -11.92 -2.39 18.78
C GLN A 97 -10.88 -1.58 19.52
N TYR A 98 -11.33 -0.86 20.55
CA TYR A 98 -10.38 -0.15 21.40
C TYR A 98 -9.41 -1.10 22.09
N PRO A 99 -8.16 -0.71 22.31
CA PRO A 99 -7.11 -1.59 22.84
C PRO A 99 -7.37 -2.07 24.28
N TRP A 100 -8.30 -1.45 25.00
CA TRP A 100 -8.72 -1.84 26.35
C TRP A 100 -10.02 -2.65 26.39
N ASP A 101 -10.64 -2.95 25.24
CA ASP A 101 -11.91 -3.67 25.20
C ASP A 101 -11.79 -5.07 25.85
N GLY A 102 -12.77 -5.41 26.68
CA GLY A 102 -12.77 -6.67 27.44
C GLY A 102 -11.86 -6.73 28.68
N TYR A 103 -10.95 -5.77 28.86
CA TYR A 103 -10.10 -5.71 30.06
C TYR A 103 -10.66 -4.82 31.16
N GLN A 104 -11.26 -3.73 30.78
CA GLN A 104 -11.87 -2.80 31.70
C GLN A 104 -13.13 -2.20 31.07
N ASP A 105 -14.23 -2.17 31.83
CA ASP A 105 -15.46 -1.49 31.40
C ASP A 105 -15.26 0.02 31.53
N VAL A 106 -15.09 0.67 30.37
CA VAL A 106 -14.76 2.09 30.25
C VAL A 106 -15.85 2.79 29.47
N ALA A 107 -16.55 3.72 30.09
CA ALA A 107 -17.54 4.55 29.41
C ALA A 107 -16.86 5.59 28.51
N ILE A 108 -17.55 6.04 27.44
CA ILE A 108 -17.04 7.09 26.56
C ILE A 108 -16.56 8.30 27.38
N GLY A 109 -15.34 8.74 27.11
CA GLY A 109 -14.66 9.84 27.79
C GLY A 109 -13.87 9.42 29.04
N GLU A 110 -14.24 8.32 29.72
CA GLU A 110 -13.42 7.77 30.80
C GLU A 110 -12.17 7.07 30.21
N ILE A 111 -11.16 6.86 31.04
CA ILE A 111 -9.90 6.21 30.64
C ILE A 111 -9.64 4.97 31.52
N PRO A 112 -8.94 3.94 30.98
CA PRO A 112 -8.50 2.81 31.78
C PRO A 112 -7.63 3.29 32.96
N THR A 113 -7.81 2.68 34.13
CA THR A 113 -7.07 3.05 35.35
C THR A 113 -6.18 1.95 35.88
N ALA A 114 -6.55 0.67 35.65
CA ALA A 114 -5.76 -0.47 36.11
C ALA A 114 -4.46 -0.61 35.29
N TYR A 115 -4.56 -0.46 34.02
CA TYR A 115 -3.44 -0.44 33.08
C TYR A 115 -3.61 0.74 32.12
N ASN A 116 -2.85 1.78 32.33
CA ASN A 116 -2.69 2.94 31.45
C ASN A 116 -1.25 3.42 31.62
N PRO A 117 -0.30 2.83 30.87
CA PRO A 117 1.12 3.12 31.01
C PRO A 117 1.45 4.60 30.90
N VAL A 118 2.36 5.02 31.76
CA VAL A 118 2.89 6.38 31.79
C VAL A 118 4.39 6.34 31.52
N ALA A 119 4.81 7.06 30.50
CA ALA A 119 6.19 7.26 30.16
C ALA A 119 6.68 8.59 30.76
N CYS A 120 7.61 8.51 31.71
CA CYS A 120 8.23 9.68 32.31
C CYS A 120 9.62 9.87 31.73
N TYR A 121 9.88 11.07 31.19
CA TYR A 121 11.14 11.41 30.52
C TYR A 121 11.80 12.58 31.24
N ILE A 122 13.15 12.56 31.28
CA ILE A 122 13.96 13.69 31.74
C ILE A 122 15.11 13.93 30.78
N LYS A 123 15.27 15.17 30.32
CA LYS A 123 16.39 15.67 29.52
C LYS A 123 17.06 16.83 30.23
N THR A 124 18.36 16.77 30.40
CA THR A 124 19.14 17.96 30.79
C THR A 124 19.78 18.57 29.54
N PHE A 125 19.83 19.88 29.49
CA PHE A 125 20.38 20.63 28.37
C PHE A 125 20.90 22.01 28.79
N PHE A 126 21.78 22.57 27.97
CA PHE A 126 22.21 23.96 28.06
C PHE A 126 21.58 24.75 26.92
N VAL A 127 21.09 25.94 27.20
CA VAL A 127 20.59 26.84 26.14
C VAL A 127 21.80 27.29 25.30
N PRO A 128 21.80 27.07 23.97
CA PRO A 128 22.87 27.57 23.10
C PRO A 128 23.06 29.09 23.23
N GLU A 129 24.28 29.58 23.19
CA GLU A 129 24.60 31.00 23.34
C GLU A 129 23.84 31.89 22.33
N GLN A 130 23.65 31.36 21.11
CA GLN A 130 22.90 32.03 20.05
C GLN A 130 21.40 32.22 20.37
N MET A 131 20.84 31.40 21.26
CA MET A 131 19.49 31.50 21.74
C MET A 131 19.34 32.36 23.03
N ALA A 132 20.46 32.70 23.67
CA ALA A 132 20.45 33.60 24.83
C ALA A 132 19.81 34.95 24.44
N ASP A 133 19.15 35.60 25.35
CA ASP A 133 18.45 36.86 25.13
C ASP A 133 17.30 36.84 24.09
N ARG A 134 16.85 35.63 23.73
CA ARG A 134 15.67 35.42 22.86
C ARG A 134 14.56 34.71 23.63
N ARG A 135 13.35 34.77 23.11
CA ARG A 135 12.28 33.88 23.56
C ARG A 135 12.58 32.47 23.04
N VAL A 136 12.54 31.48 23.94
CA VAL A 136 12.89 30.07 23.64
C VAL A 136 11.67 29.21 23.87
N PHE A 137 11.44 28.31 22.93
CA PHE A 137 10.34 27.37 22.93
C PHE A 137 10.87 25.95 22.83
N VAL A 138 10.07 24.98 23.30
CA VAL A 138 10.28 23.56 22.97
C VAL A 138 9.15 23.10 22.05
N SER A 139 9.50 22.33 21.04
CA SER A 139 8.55 21.69 20.13
C SER A 139 8.68 20.18 20.24
N PHE A 140 7.57 19.50 20.52
CA PHE A 140 7.41 18.05 20.43
C PHE A 140 6.58 17.77 19.16
N GLN A 141 7.19 17.20 18.13
CA GLN A 141 6.55 17.01 16.83
C GLN A 141 5.53 15.85 16.83
N GLY A 142 5.57 14.98 17.85
CA GLY A 142 4.59 13.91 18.08
C GLY A 142 4.77 13.28 19.44
N ALA A 143 3.66 13.20 20.21
CA ALA A 143 3.61 12.59 21.53
C ALA A 143 2.29 11.83 21.71
N GLU A 144 2.36 10.52 21.75
CA GLU A 144 1.15 9.68 21.77
C GLU A 144 0.89 9.14 23.19
N SER A 145 -0.29 9.44 23.78
CA SER A 145 -1.45 10.17 23.25
C SER A 145 -1.51 11.62 23.74
N CYS A 146 -0.83 11.98 24.82
CA CYS A 146 -0.81 13.34 25.38
C CYS A 146 0.47 13.57 26.18
N ILE A 147 0.83 14.84 26.36
CA ILE A 147 2.05 15.23 27.04
C ILE A 147 1.82 16.35 28.05
N ALA A 148 2.36 16.19 29.26
CA ALA A 148 2.52 17.25 30.23
C ALA A 148 4.01 17.57 30.43
N VAL A 149 4.35 18.87 30.51
CA VAL A 149 5.74 19.37 30.45
C VAL A 149 6.07 20.22 31.65
N TRP A 150 7.27 20.04 32.22
CA TRP A 150 7.87 20.85 33.26
C TRP A 150 9.28 21.28 32.91
N LEU A 151 9.65 22.49 33.22
CA LEU A 151 11.04 22.97 33.16
C LEU A 151 11.51 23.43 34.51
N ASN A 152 12.63 22.90 35.01
CA ASN A 152 13.23 23.26 36.31
C ASN A 152 12.25 23.16 37.48
N GLY A 153 11.33 22.20 37.46
CA GLY A 153 10.30 21.99 38.45
C GLY A 153 9.03 22.84 38.30
N HIS A 154 8.98 23.71 37.31
CA HIS A 154 7.82 24.52 36.99
C HIS A 154 6.96 23.84 35.94
N TYR A 155 5.66 23.71 36.22
CA TYR A 155 4.72 23.22 35.20
C TYR A 155 4.58 24.24 34.08
N VAL A 156 4.87 23.77 32.84
CA VAL A 156 4.84 24.60 31.64
C VAL A 156 3.49 24.49 30.94
N GLY A 157 3.02 23.25 30.61
CA GLY A 157 1.76 23.10 29.90
C GLY A 157 1.42 21.63 29.56
N PHE A 158 0.31 21.48 28.82
CA PHE A 158 -0.25 20.20 28.39
C PHE A 158 -0.76 20.27 26.97
N ALA A 159 -0.64 19.15 26.23
CA ALA A 159 -1.26 18.96 24.92
C ALA A 159 -1.72 17.51 24.75
N GLY A 160 -2.84 17.31 24.04
CA GLY A 160 -3.53 16.03 23.89
C GLY A 160 -3.83 15.64 22.44
N ASP A 161 -3.01 16.03 21.48
CA ASP A 161 -3.04 15.54 20.10
C ASP A 161 -1.73 14.81 19.79
N SER A 162 -1.82 13.56 19.30
CA SER A 162 -0.65 12.73 19.06
C SER A 162 0.18 13.16 17.85
N PHE A 163 -0.43 13.76 16.82
CA PHE A 163 0.17 13.84 15.47
C PHE A 163 0.46 15.26 14.98
N THR A 164 0.06 16.30 15.72
CA THR A 164 0.46 17.68 15.46
C THR A 164 1.42 18.20 16.52
N PRO A 165 2.26 19.21 16.21
CA PRO A 165 3.25 19.71 17.16
C PRO A 165 2.64 20.24 18.45
N SER A 166 3.24 19.87 19.58
CA SER A 166 2.95 20.38 20.90
C SER A 166 4.08 21.32 21.31
N GLU A 167 3.83 22.63 21.31
CA GLU A 167 4.83 23.66 21.52
C GLU A 167 4.57 24.48 22.76
N PHE A 168 5.64 24.80 23.50
CA PHE A 168 5.54 25.53 24.77
C PHE A 168 6.67 26.55 24.89
N GLU A 169 6.32 27.75 25.39
CA GLU A 169 7.32 28.77 25.71
C GLU A 169 8.04 28.44 27.01
N LEU A 170 9.36 28.44 26.98
CA LEU A 170 10.22 28.13 28.12
C LEU A 170 10.89 29.34 28.76
N THR A 171 10.86 30.51 28.14
CA THR A 171 11.66 31.69 28.43
C THR A 171 11.69 32.05 29.91
N ASP A 172 10.53 32.11 30.54
CA ASP A 172 10.39 32.53 31.97
C ASP A 172 10.86 31.47 32.99
N TYR A 173 11.10 30.23 32.54
CA TYR A 173 11.50 29.12 33.40
C TYR A 173 12.96 28.68 33.19
N LEU A 174 13.66 29.29 32.22
CA LEU A 174 15.07 29.00 31.96
C LEU A 174 15.96 29.56 33.04
N ILE A 175 17.03 28.83 33.36
CA ILE A 175 18.08 29.27 34.32
C ILE A 175 19.44 29.30 33.62
N GLU A 176 20.36 30.07 34.12
CA GLU A 176 21.76 30.02 33.69
C GLU A 176 22.37 28.66 34.05
N GLY A 177 23.01 27.99 33.11
CA GLY A 177 23.57 26.64 33.26
C GLY A 177 22.71 25.53 32.75
N GLU A 178 22.71 24.39 33.45
CA GLU A 178 21.99 23.20 33.07
C GLU A 178 20.50 23.31 33.41
N ASN A 179 19.66 23.15 32.40
CA ASN A 179 18.22 23.13 32.55
C ASN A 179 17.69 21.70 32.54
N LYS A 180 16.66 21.41 33.33
CA LYS A 180 16.02 20.10 33.40
C LYS A 180 14.61 20.16 32.84
N LEU A 181 14.40 19.55 31.70
CA LEU A 181 13.10 19.32 31.08
C LEU A 181 12.57 17.96 31.53
N ALA A 182 11.37 17.94 32.12
CA ALA A 182 10.68 16.71 32.48
C ALA A 182 9.37 16.62 31.72
N CYS A 183 9.05 15.42 31.21
CA CYS A 183 7.82 15.16 30.48
C CYS A 183 7.12 13.92 31.01
N ARG A 184 5.80 13.95 30.95
CA ARG A 184 4.94 12.82 31.27
C ARG A 184 4.01 12.58 30.09
N VAL A 185 4.11 11.40 29.49
CA VAL A 185 3.31 10.96 28.34
C VAL A 185 2.42 9.81 28.81
N GLU A 186 1.10 9.99 28.73
CA GLU A 186 0.12 8.93 29.02
C GLU A 186 -0.17 8.14 27.75
N ARG A 187 -0.32 6.82 27.88
CA ARG A 187 -0.73 6.00 26.72
C ARG A 187 -2.17 6.31 26.29
N TRP A 188 -3.07 6.56 27.25
CA TRP A 188 -4.47 6.86 26.97
C TRP A 188 -4.98 8.07 27.75
N SER A 189 -5.72 8.89 27.03
CA SER A 189 -6.45 10.06 27.54
C SER A 189 -7.86 10.09 26.93
N ALA A 190 -8.66 11.11 27.23
CA ALA A 190 -9.94 11.31 26.52
C ALA A 190 -9.73 11.36 25.00
N GLY A 191 -8.63 11.99 24.54
CA GLY A 191 -8.27 12.03 23.10
C GLY A 191 -8.11 10.67 22.45
N SER A 192 -7.75 9.63 23.20
CA SER A 192 -7.59 8.27 22.68
C SER A 192 -8.90 7.63 22.19
N TRP A 193 -10.04 8.14 22.61
CA TRP A 193 -11.33 7.74 22.04
C TRP A 193 -11.53 8.22 20.61
N LEU A 194 -10.76 9.21 20.16
CA LEU A 194 -10.76 9.77 18.81
C LEU A 194 -9.58 9.25 17.98
N GLU A 195 -8.75 8.37 18.53
CA GLU A 195 -7.53 7.86 17.95
C GLU A 195 -7.59 6.32 17.88
N ASP A 196 -8.67 5.79 17.28
CA ASP A 196 -8.96 4.37 17.17
C ASP A 196 -8.56 3.81 15.78
N GLN A 197 -7.52 4.38 15.16
CA GLN A 197 -7.05 3.99 13.84
C GLN A 197 -6.64 2.53 13.78
N ASP A 198 -6.86 1.92 12.60
CA ASP A 198 -6.41 0.57 12.25
C ASP A 198 -4.91 0.54 12.04
N PHE A 199 -4.16 0.46 13.12
CA PHE A 199 -2.69 0.43 13.07
C PHE A 199 -2.07 -0.24 14.31
N MET A 200 -0.76 -0.50 14.24
CA MET A 200 0.00 -0.93 15.41
C MET A 200 -0.02 0.13 16.50
N ARG A 201 -0.66 -0.15 17.64
CA ARG A 201 -0.85 0.74 18.79
C ARG A 201 0.42 0.80 19.63
N MET A 202 1.01 1.98 19.69
CA MET A 202 2.23 2.26 20.41
C MET A 202 2.07 3.57 21.22
N SER A 203 3.13 4.05 21.86
CA SER A 203 3.12 5.32 22.58
C SER A 203 4.53 5.85 22.79
N GLY A 204 4.64 7.10 23.23
CA GLY A 204 5.91 7.76 23.54
C GLY A 204 6.15 9.03 22.73
N LEU A 205 7.38 9.55 22.81
CA LEU A 205 7.87 10.66 21.99
C LEU A 205 8.42 10.12 20.67
N PHE A 206 7.56 10.01 19.67
CA PHE A 206 7.86 9.27 18.43
C PHE A 206 8.28 10.14 17.23
N ARG A 207 8.25 11.46 17.38
CA ARG A 207 8.80 12.43 16.42
C ARG A 207 9.82 13.33 17.09
N ASP A 208 10.51 14.15 16.31
CA ASP A 208 11.58 15.02 16.77
C ASP A 208 11.17 15.93 17.94
N VAL A 209 12.13 16.18 18.81
CA VAL A 209 12.04 17.19 19.88
C VAL A 209 13.18 18.18 19.74
N TYR A 210 12.87 19.47 19.70
CA TYR A 210 13.87 20.50 19.58
C TYR A 210 13.48 21.78 20.32
N LEU A 211 14.50 22.58 20.68
CA LEU A 211 14.32 23.96 21.06
C LEU A 211 14.35 24.84 19.82
N TYR A 212 13.52 25.87 19.80
CA TYR A 212 13.68 26.95 18.85
C TYR A 212 13.61 28.32 19.53
N ALA A 213 14.32 29.29 18.97
CA ALA A 213 14.34 30.64 19.47
C ALA A 213 13.88 31.61 18.40
N ILE A 214 13.06 32.60 18.77
CA ILE A 214 12.54 33.58 17.85
C ILE A 214 13.27 34.93 17.98
N PRO A 215 13.57 35.60 16.86
CA PRO A 215 14.10 36.97 16.88
C PRO A 215 13.11 37.97 17.48
N LYS A 216 13.59 39.15 17.87
CA LYS A 216 12.74 40.22 18.39
C LYS A 216 11.73 40.77 17.36
N ALA A 217 12.01 40.63 16.07
CA ALA A 217 11.04 40.84 15.00
C ALA A 217 10.98 39.52 14.23
N HIS A 218 9.89 38.78 14.39
CA HIS A 218 9.71 37.39 13.95
C HIS A 218 8.47 37.23 13.09
N ILE A 219 8.60 36.44 12.03
CA ILE A 219 7.47 35.96 11.22
C ILE A 219 6.80 34.81 12.00
N ALA A 220 5.73 35.15 12.74
CA ALA A 220 5.05 34.20 13.61
C ALA A 220 4.14 33.25 12.84
N ASP A 221 3.58 33.69 11.70
CA ASP A 221 2.75 32.86 10.83
C ASP A 221 2.81 33.37 9.40
N LEU A 222 2.72 32.46 8.45
CA LEU A 222 2.71 32.71 7.03
C LEU A 222 1.62 31.91 6.35
N HIS A 223 0.76 32.57 5.56
CA HIS A 223 -0.18 31.88 4.69
C HIS A 223 0.00 32.41 3.27
N LEU A 224 0.25 31.53 2.31
CA LEU A 224 0.40 31.83 0.91
C LEU A 224 -0.66 31.13 0.06
N LYS A 225 -1.23 31.88 -0.89
CA LYS A 225 -2.18 31.38 -1.89
C LYS A 225 -1.68 31.70 -3.29
N THR A 226 -1.74 30.72 -4.19
CA THR A 226 -1.41 30.92 -5.62
C THR A 226 -2.72 31.10 -6.38
N LEU A 227 -3.06 32.35 -6.69
CA LEU A 227 -4.31 32.70 -7.33
C LEU A 227 -4.12 32.82 -8.84
N LEU A 228 -4.48 31.78 -9.61
CA LEU A 228 -4.47 31.83 -11.07
C LEU A 228 -5.71 32.53 -11.60
N ASP A 229 -5.54 33.20 -12.73
CA ASP A 229 -6.66 33.77 -13.48
C ASP A 229 -7.55 32.66 -14.10
N ASP A 230 -8.72 33.06 -14.66
CA ASP A 230 -9.66 32.11 -15.25
C ASP A 230 -9.15 31.45 -16.54
N SER A 231 -8.08 31.97 -17.12
CA SER A 231 -7.40 31.37 -18.26
C SER A 231 -6.25 30.45 -17.88
N TYR A 232 -5.94 30.32 -16.58
CA TYR A 232 -4.83 29.57 -16.01
C TYR A 232 -3.45 30.00 -16.59
N THR A 233 -3.34 31.30 -16.95
CA THR A 233 -2.15 31.82 -17.63
C THR A 233 -1.32 32.69 -16.70
N ASP A 234 -1.92 33.67 -16.04
CA ASP A 234 -1.26 34.56 -15.09
C ASP A 234 -1.67 34.25 -13.66
N ALA A 235 -0.83 34.62 -12.70
CA ALA A 235 -1.11 34.37 -11.28
C ALA A 235 -0.78 35.57 -10.39
N VAL A 236 -1.36 35.56 -9.20
CA VAL A 236 -0.95 36.42 -8.09
C VAL A 236 -0.56 35.51 -6.94
N LEU A 237 0.66 35.68 -6.42
CA LEU A 237 1.04 35.08 -5.12
C LEU A 237 0.53 36.01 -4.02
N ASP A 238 -0.49 35.57 -3.30
CA ASP A 238 -1.15 36.31 -2.24
C ASP A 238 -0.60 35.84 -0.87
N LEU A 239 -0.03 36.77 -0.12
CA LEU A 239 0.71 36.51 1.11
C LEU A 239 0.06 37.22 2.29
N SER A 240 -0.31 36.46 3.32
CA SER A 240 -0.72 36.97 4.62
C SER A 240 0.33 36.55 5.65
N VAL A 241 0.92 37.54 6.35
CA VAL A 241 2.00 37.30 7.32
C VAL A 241 1.60 37.90 8.66
N GLN A 242 1.72 37.13 9.74
CA GLN A 242 1.61 37.62 11.10
C GLN A 242 2.98 37.76 11.72
N MET A 243 3.27 38.90 12.33
CA MET A 243 4.57 39.17 12.92
C MET A 243 4.48 39.36 14.45
N ALA A 244 5.39 38.75 15.15
CA ALA A 244 5.66 39.06 16.56
C ALA A 244 6.75 40.13 16.63
N LEU A 245 6.41 41.32 17.09
CA LEU A 245 7.33 42.46 17.19
C LEU A 245 7.55 42.81 18.67
N ASP A 246 8.77 42.63 19.17
CA ASP A 246 9.14 43.05 20.53
C ASP A 246 9.14 44.58 20.60
N PRO A 247 8.52 45.19 21.62
CA PRO A 247 8.49 46.66 21.76
C PRO A 247 9.87 47.33 21.80
N SER A 248 10.92 46.58 22.12
CA SER A 248 12.30 47.12 22.17
C SER A 248 12.96 47.18 20.80
N VAL A 249 12.37 46.55 19.80
CA VAL A 249 12.87 46.59 18.41
C VAL A 249 12.45 47.91 17.77
N GLY A 250 13.38 48.55 17.10
CA GLY A 250 13.15 49.79 16.36
C GLY A 250 12.33 49.50 15.04
N ALA A 251 12.35 50.46 14.14
CA ALA A 251 11.70 50.29 12.85
C ALA A 251 12.33 49.14 12.06
N CYS A 252 11.52 48.18 11.65
CA CYS A 252 11.93 47.05 10.81
C CYS A 252 11.22 47.07 9.44
N SER A 253 11.81 46.39 8.47
CA SER A 253 11.20 46.16 7.16
C SER A 253 11.18 44.66 6.83
N VAL A 254 10.23 44.25 5.99
CA VAL A 254 10.15 42.89 5.44
C VAL A 254 10.23 42.97 3.92
N SER A 255 11.16 42.26 3.31
CA SER A 255 11.22 42.06 1.85
C SER A 255 10.74 40.65 1.49
N PHE A 256 10.12 40.55 0.33
CA PHE A 256 9.56 39.34 -0.28
C PHE A 256 10.19 39.20 -1.66
N GLU A 257 10.91 38.15 -1.92
CA GLU A 257 11.60 37.88 -3.18
C GLU A 257 11.22 36.51 -3.71
N LEU A 258 10.48 36.47 -4.83
CA LEU A 258 10.15 35.24 -5.54
C LEU A 258 11.15 35.03 -6.67
N THR A 259 11.81 33.85 -6.70
CA THR A 259 12.80 33.53 -7.73
C THR A 259 12.47 32.23 -8.46
N ASP A 260 12.91 32.16 -9.74
CA ASP A 260 12.86 30.98 -10.62
C ASP A 260 14.31 30.55 -10.91
N GLY A 261 14.82 29.53 -10.23
CA GLY A 261 16.19 29.07 -10.37
C GLY A 261 17.23 30.19 -10.10
N GLY A 262 17.00 31.01 -9.09
CA GLY A 262 17.83 32.14 -8.69
C GLY A 262 17.57 33.43 -9.48
N ARG A 263 16.70 33.43 -10.51
CA ARG A 263 16.31 34.62 -11.22
C ARG A 263 15.09 35.28 -10.56
N LEU A 264 15.19 36.54 -10.17
CA LEU A 264 14.09 37.30 -9.60
C LEU A 264 12.89 37.37 -10.58
N VAL A 265 11.72 36.95 -10.10
CA VAL A 265 10.44 36.96 -10.84
C VAL A 265 9.56 38.10 -10.35
N ALA A 266 9.40 38.23 -9.03
CA ALA A 266 8.61 39.30 -8.43
C ALA A 266 9.17 39.63 -7.04
N SER A 267 8.98 40.86 -6.60
CA SER A 267 9.42 41.29 -5.28
C SER A 267 8.55 42.40 -4.71
N ALA A 268 8.50 42.53 -3.42
CA ALA A 268 7.94 43.63 -2.67
C ALA A 268 8.73 43.90 -1.40
N ALA A 269 8.55 45.07 -0.84
CA ALA A 269 9.08 45.36 0.50
C ALA A 269 8.11 46.34 1.18
N CYS A 270 7.93 46.12 2.50
CA CYS A 270 7.09 47.00 3.31
C CYS A 270 7.68 47.17 4.72
N LYS A 271 7.13 48.14 5.47
CA LYS A 271 7.42 48.24 6.90
C LYS A 271 6.84 47.02 7.63
N ALA A 272 7.60 46.52 8.63
CA ALA A 272 7.10 45.48 9.50
C ALA A 272 5.97 46.00 10.41
N GLU A 273 4.81 45.35 10.31
CA GLU A 273 3.63 45.59 11.12
C GLU A 273 3.09 44.23 11.62
N ALA A 274 2.25 44.23 12.67
CA ALA A 274 1.75 42.98 13.28
C ALA A 274 1.03 42.07 12.27
N SER A 275 0.41 42.64 11.23
CA SER A 275 -0.22 41.89 10.15
C SER A 275 0.13 42.53 8.81
N LEU A 276 0.60 41.75 7.87
CA LEU A 276 0.96 42.17 6.52
C LEU A 276 0.15 41.39 5.52
N HIS A 277 -0.28 42.10 4.43
CA HIS A 277 -0.87 41.49 3.26
C HIS A 277 -0.14 42.00 2.02
N VAL A 278 0.44 41.09 1.26
CA VAL A 278 1.28 41.42 0.10
C VAL A 278 0.87 40.57 -1.09
N GLN A 279 0.74 41.22 -2.25
CA GLN A 279 0.40 40.56 -3.51
C GLN A 279 1.56 40.71 -4.51
N LEU A 280 2.07 39.59 -5.02
CA LEU A 280 3.10 39.54 -6.04
C LEU A 280 2.50 39.04 -7.38
N PRO A 281 2.26 39.88 -8.36
CA PRO A 281 1.83 39.45 -9.68
C PRO A 281 2.94 38.64 -10.39
N VAL A 282 2.60 37.50 -10.96
CA VAL A 282 3.50 36.62 -11.69
C VAL A 282 2.93 36.32 -13.07
N LYS A 283 3.69 36.66 -14.10
CA LYS A 283 3.28 36.47 -15.50
C LYS A 283 3.69 35.08 -15.98
N ALA A 284 2.71 34.33 -16.52
CA ALA A 284 2.88 32.99 -17.11
C ALA A 284 3.77 32.06 -16.25
N PRO A 285 3.41 31.82 -14.97
CA PRO A 285 4.18 30.90 -14.14
C PRO A 285 4.14 29.47 -14.70
N LYS A 286 5.20 28.72 -14.48
CA LYS A 286 5.21 27.27 -14.67
C LYS A 286 4.31 26.66 -13.60
N LEU A 287 3.28 25.93 -14.02
CA LEU A 287 2.29 25.41 -13.10
C LEU A 287 2.76 24.11 -12.47
N TRP A 288 2.42 23.92 -11.20
CA TRP A 288 2.67 22.71 -10.45
C TRP A 288 1.61 21.65 -10.73
N SER A 289 2.05 20.40 -10.95
CA SER A 289 1.20 19.20 -11.04
C SER A 289 2.03 17.95 -10.73
N SER A 290 1.39 16.78 -10.59
CA SER A 290 2.11 15.52 -10.41
C SER A 290 2.97 15.14 -11.62
N GLU A 291 2.63 15.63 -12.81
CA GLU A 291 3.40 15.41 -14.05
C GLU A 291 4.55 16.41 -14.21
N SER A 292 4.42 17.61 -13.63
CA SER A 292 5.43 18.68 -13.64
C SER A 292 5.43 19.43 -12.31
N PRO A 293 6.11 18.90 -11.27
CA PRO A 293 6.11 19.49 -9.92
C PRO A 293 7.06 20.68 -9.82
N TYR A 294 6.74 21.75 -10.55
CA TYR A 294 7.60 22.91 -10.61
C TYR A 294 7.42 23.84 -9.41
N LEU A 295 8.51 24.12 -8.70
CA LEU A 295 8.51 24.94 -7.50
C LEU A 295 9.39 26.17 -7.69
N TYR A 296 8.90 27.33 -7.26
CA TYR A 296 9.62 28.58 -7.12
C TYR A 296 10.16 28.72 -5.70
N ASP A 297 11.18 29.56 -5.51
CA ASP A 297 11.74 29.88 -4.21
C ASP A 297 11.25 31.27 -3.79
N LEU A 298 10.53 31.35 -2.67
CA LEU A 298 10.17 32.61 -2.02
C LEU A 298 11.04 32.79 -0.79
N LEU A 299 11.67 33.96 -0.68
CA LEU A 299 12.44 34.35 0.50
C LEU A 299 11.80 35.58 1.16
N LEU A 300 11.44 35.44 2.42
CA LEU A 300 11.07 36.54 3.29
C LEU A 300 12.28 36.93 4.12
N THR A 301 12.62 38.25 4.15
CA THR A 301 13.75 38.74 4.95
C THR A 301 13.32 39.91 5.83
N VAL A 302 13.47 39.76 7.14
CA VAL A 302 13.22 40.82 8.13
C VAL A 302 14.52 41.56 8.38
N ARG A 303 14.51 42.90 8.27
CA ARG A 303 15.71 43.75 8.46
C ARG A 303 15.41 44.87 9.47
N ASP A 304 16.42 45.23 10.26
CA ASP A 304 16.37 46.41 11.13
C ASP A 304 16.56 47.72 10.33
N ALA A 305 16.54 48.84 11.07
CA ALA A 305 16.71 50.18 10.46
C ALA A 305 18.08 50.39 9.80
N ASP A 306 19.11 49.66 10.19
CA ASP A 306 20.46 49.71 9.61
C ASP A 306 20.61 48.72 8.44
N GLY A 307 19.58 47.99 8.06
CA GLY A 307 19.56 47.00 6.98
C GLY A 307 20.15 45.63 7.33
N ARG A 308 20.46 45.39 8.63
CA ARG A 308 20.92 44.06 9.09
C ARG A 308 19.77 43.08 9.07
N VAL A 309 20.01 41.87 8.59
CA VAL A 309 19.05 40.76 8.63
C VAL A 309 18.85 40.28 10.07
N LEU A 310 17.62 40.27 10.52
CA LEU A 310 17.17 39.72 11.79
C LEU A 310 16.62 38.32 11.66
N GLU A 311 16.01 38.04 10.51
CA GLU A 311 15.41 36.75 10.18
C GLU A 311 15.30 36.56 8.65
N ALA A 312 15.50 35.34 8.19
CA ALA A 312 15.26 34.92 6.83
C ALA A 312 14.42 33.62 6.83
N VAL A 313 13.32 33.61 6.09
CA VAL A 313 12.39 32.46 6.00
C VAL A 313 12.25 32.09 4.52
N PRO A 314 12.81 30.96 4.09
CA PRO A 314 12.58 30.43 2.76
C PRO A 314 11.27 29.63 2.73
N GLN A 315 10.58 29.68 1.55
CA GLN A 315 9.38 28.91 1.30
C GLN A 315 9.34 28.44 -0.15
N ARG A 316 8.98 27.19 -0.39
CA ARG A 316 8.76 26.66 -1.74
C ARG A 316 7.32 26.99 -2.18
N VAL A 317 7.15 27.36 -3.45
CA VAL A 317 5.86 27.80 -4.00
C VAL A 317 5.55 27.07 -5.29
N GLY A 318 4.47 26.27 -5.29
CA GLY A 318 3.93 25.63 -6.49
C GLY A 318 2.67 26.34 -6.96
N PHE A 319 2.72 26.99 -8.13
CA PHE A 319 1.56 27.67 -8.70
C PHE A 319 0.56 26.66 -9.24
N ARG A 320 -0.62 26.58 -8.63
CA ARG A 320 -1.71 25.73 -9.08
C ARG A 320 -3.07 26.30 -8.67
N ARG A 321 -4.13 25.87 -9.37
CA ARG A 321 -5.52 26.10 -8.99
C ARG A 321 -6.23 24.75 -8.97
N PHE A 322 -6.80 24.38 -7.82
CA PHE A 322 -7.64 23.20 -7.66
C PHE A 322 -9.06 23.67 -7.33
N GLU A 323 -10.05 23.17 -8.04
CA GLU A 323 -11.41 23.69 -7.93
C GLU A 323 -12.47 22.67 -8.34
N MET A 324 -13.68 22.85 -7.83
CA MET A 324 -14.87 22.19 -8.34
C MET A 324 -15.42 22.98 -9.54
N LYS A 325 -15.52 22.33 -10.69
CA LYS A 325 -16.07 22.92 -11.92
C LYS A 325 -16.95 21.90 -12.63
N ASP A 326 -18.19 22.33 -12.97
CA ASP A 326 -19.17 21.47 -13.63
C ASP A 326 -19.41 20.13 -12.89
N GLY A 327 -19.39 20.14 -11.57
CA GLY A 327 -19.56 18.96 -10.71
C GLY A 327 -18.37 18.01 -10.66
N MET A 328 -17.20 18.40 -11.18
CA MET A 328 -15.98 17.60 -11.21
C MET A 328 -14.81 18.38 -10.62
N MET A 329 -13.87 17.66 -10.05
CA MET A 329 -12.60 18.21 -9.55
C MET A 329 -11.64 18.47 -10.70
N HIS A 330 -11.09 19.67 -10.75
CA HIS A 330 -10.12 20.10 -11.76
C HIS A 330 -8.85 20.64 -11.13
N LEU A 331 -7.71 20.31 -11.74
CA LEU A 331 -6.43 20.93 -11.45
C LEU A 331 -5.96 21.68 -12.69
N ASN A 332 -5.68 23.00 -12.54
CA ASN A 332 -5.24 23.85 -13.64
C ASN A 332 -6.16 23.76 -14.88
N GLY A 333 -7.46 23.68 -14.63
CA GLY A 333 -8.49 23.58 -15.67
C GLY A 333 -8.66 22.21 -16.32
N LYS A 334 -7.97 21.17 -15.85
CA LYS A 334 -8.09 19.79 -16.36
C LYS A 334 -8.72 18.89 -15.30
N ARG A 335 -9.66 18.03 -15.74
CA ARG A 335 -10.25 17.00 -14.88
C ARG A 335 -9.17 16.09 -14.32
N ILE A 336 -9.14 15.93 -12.99
CA ILE A 336 -8.20 15.03 -12.30
C ILE A 336 -8.77 13.61 -12.18
N VAL A 337 -7.89 12.62 -12.23
CA VAL A 337 -8.17 11.23 -11.80
C VAL A 337 -7.13 10.85 -10.77
N PHE A 338 -7.57 10.50 -9.57
CA PHE A 338 -6.70 10.02 -8.51
C PHE A 338 -6.30 8.56 -8.77
N LYS A 339 -5.02 8.34 -8.84
CA LYS A 339 -4.33 7.04 -8.89
C LYS A 339 -3.58 6.90 -7.58
N GLY A 340 -4.35 6.79 -6.51
CA GLY A 340 -3.88 7.01 -5.15
C GLY A 340 -3.57 5.73 -4.41
N VAL A 341 -2.92 5.93 -3.26
CA VAL A 341 -2.72 4.91 -2.25
C VAL A 341 -2.88 5.53 -0.86
N ASN A 342 -3.48 4.79 0.06
CA ASN A 342 -3.48 5.12 1.48
C ASN A 342 -2.11 4.77 2.05
N ARG A 343 -1.56 5.62 2.93
CA ARG A 343 -0.26 5.36 3.53
C ARG A 343 -0.28 5.65 5.02
N HIS A 344 -0.14 4.58 5.82
CA HIS A 344 0.27 4.71 7.20
C HIS A 344 1.73 5.16 7.31
N ASP A 345 2.02 6.03 8.28
CA ASP A 345 3.39 6.43 8.59
C ASP A 345 4.06 5.31 9.39
N PHE A 346 4.69 4.36 8.69
CA PHE A 346 5.19 3.13 9.29
C PHE A 346 6.56 2.71 8.74
N CYS A 347 7.38 2.16 9.63
CA CYS A 347 8.68 1.55 9.34
C CYS A 347 8.82 0.26 10.16
N THR A 348 9.17 -0.84 9.50
CA THR A 348 9.28 -2.17 10.12
C THR A 348 10.27 -2.24 11.29
N ASP A 349 11.25 -1.33 11.33
CA ASP A 349 12.31 -1.33 12.35
C ASP A 349 12.03 -0.38 13.52
N SER A 350 11.09 0.55 13.37
CA SER A 350 10.90 1.65 14.33
C SER A 350 9.43 2.08 14.53
N GLY A 351 8.47 1.37 13.94
CA GLY A 351 7.06 1.74 14.02
C GLY A 351 6.78 3.05 13.28
N ARG A 352 6.09 4.01 13.91
CA ARG A 352 5.78 5.31 13.30
C ARG A 352 6.89 6.35 13.42
N VAL A 353 8.08 5.95 13.85
CA VAL A 353 9.30 6.76 13.75
C VAL A 353 9.90 6.53 12.37
N VAL A 354 9.49 7.31 11.38
CA VAL A 354 9.87 7.08 9.98
C VAL A 354 10.99 8.03 9.56
N PRO A 355 12.19 7.51 9.27
CA PRO A 355 13.30 8.34 8.77
C PRO A 355 12.95 8.99 7.42
N VAL A 356 13.48 10.20 7.18
CA VAL A 356 13.26 10.95 5.93
C VAL A 356 13.68 10.15 4.69
N GLU A 357 14.74 9.36 4.80
CA GLU A 357 15.21 8.47 3.73
C GLU A 357 14.18 7.38 3.40
N THR A 358 13.47 6.87 4.39
CA THR A 358 12.37 5.92 4.21
C THR A 358 11.18 6.59 3.52
N LEU A 359 10.78 7.79 3.97
CA LEU A 359 9.76 8.59 3.29
C LEU A 359 10.11 8.82 1.82
N ARG A 360 11.34 9.26 1.55
CA ARG A 360 11.82 9.47 0.18
C ARG A 360 11.79 8.19 -0.65
N ARG A 361 12.24 7.06 -0.10
CA ARG A 361 12.16 5.75 -0.77
C ARG A 361 10.74 5.39 -1.15
N ASP A 362 9.79 5.52 -0.21
CA ASP A 362 8.38 5.20 -0.41
C ASP A 362 7.78 6.06 -1.54
N LEU A 363 7.98 7.37 -1.49
CA LEU A 363 7.47 8.29 -2.51
C LEU A 363 8.12 8.07 -3.89
N LEU A 364 9.40 7.71 -3.95
CA LEU A 364 10.07 7.32 -5.18
C LEU A 364 9.48 6.02 -5.76
N THR A 365 9.18 5.04 -4.90
CA THR A 365 8.51 3.80 -5.31
C THR A 365 7.12 4.09 -5.86
N MET A 366 6.34 4.97 -5.22
CA MET A 366 5.04 5.41 -5.73
C MET A 366 5.16 6.04 -7.11
N LYS A 367 6.08 6.99 -7.30
CA LYS A 367 6.31 7.66 -8.61
C LYS A 367 6.69 6.67 -9.71
N ARG A 368 7.56 5.70 -9.40
CA ARG A 368 8.00 4.65 -10.33
C ARG A 368 6.87 3.73 -10.74
N ASN A 369 5.85 3.62 -9.92
CA ASN A 369 4.69 2.77 -10.15
C ASN A 369 3.42 3.54 -10.54
N ASN A 370 3.57 4.75 -11.10
CA ASN A 370 2.49 5.58 -11.65
C ASN A 370 1.44 6.05 -10.61
N ILE A 371 1.72 5.91 -9.33
CA ILE A 371 0.88 6.47 -8.26
C ILE A 371 1.06 7.99 -8.29
N ASN A 372 -0.06 8.74 -8.31
CA ASN A 372 -0.04 10.19 -8.37
C ASN A 372 -0.57 10.88 -7.11
N ALA A 373 -1.11 10.10 -6.16
CA ALA A 373 -1.75 10.66 -4.97
C ALA A 373 -1.53 9.78 -3.73
N VAL A 374 -1.52 10.42 -2.55
CA VAL A 374 -1.42 9.79 -1.24
C VAL A 374 -2.53 10.33 -0.34
N ARG A 375 -3.23 9.46 0.39
CA ARG A 375 -4.04 9.86 1.54
C ARG A 375 -3.25 9.54 2.81
N THR A 376 -3.10 10.52 3.69
CA THR A 376 -2.38 10.37 4.95
C THR A 376 -3.28 9.70 5.99
N CYS A 377 -3.57 8.42 5.79
CA CYS A 377 -4.50 7.67 6.62
C CYS A 377 -3.92 7.41 8.02
N HIS A 378 -4.56 7.75 9.12
CA HIS A 378 -5.72 8.63 9.25
C HIS A 378 -5.34 9.74 10.23
N TYR A 379 -4.25 10.44 9.92
CA TYR A 379 -3.63 11.47 10.76
C TYR A 379 -2.60 12.30 9.98
N PRO A 380 -2.30 13.54 10.41
CA PRO A 380 -1.25 14.34 9.80
C PRO A 380 0.12 13.65 9.91
N ASN A 381 0.80 13.49 8.78
CA ASN A 381 2.14 12.91 8.75
C ASN A 381 3.22 13.93 9.18
N SER A 382 4.50 13.53 9.18
CA SER A 382 5.59 14.47 9.41
C SER A 382 5.68 15.50 8.29
N SER A 383 6.08 16.74 8.60
CA SER A 383 6.23 17.83 7.62
C SER A 383 7.13 17.47 6.44
N ALA A 384 8.10 16.60 6.65
CA ALA A 384 8.97 16.12 5.60
C ALA A 384 8.23 15.39 4.47
N LEU A 385 7.12 14.70 4.77
CA LEU A 385 6.30 14.05 3.74
C LEU A 385 5.75 15.06 2.74
N TYR A 386 5.14 16.14 3.23
CA TYR A 386 4.53 17.15 2.37
C TYR A 386 5.56 17.88 1.52
N ALA A 387 6.69 18.24 2.10
CA ALA A 387 7.81 18.85 1.36
C ALA A 387 8.33 17.93 0.24
N LEU A 388 8.43 16.62 0.50
CA LEU A 388 8.79 15.64 -0.51
C LEU A 388 7.69 15.44 -1.57
N CYS A 389 6.41 15.49 -1.19
CA CYS A 389 5.29 15.43 -2.12
C CYS A 389 5.24 16.67 -3.03
N ASP A 390 5.55 17.87 -2.49
CA ASP A 390 5.72 19.08 -3.29
C ASP A 390 6.84 18.94 -4.33
N GLU A 391 7.99 18.39 -3.92
CA GLU A 391 9.18 18.20 -4.77
C GLU A 391 8.96 17.13 -5.85
N LEU A 392 8.38 15.99 -5.47
CA LEU A 392 8.23 14.83 -6.36
C LEU A 392 6.95 14.85 -7.19
N GLY A 393 5.98 15.68 -6.81
CA GLY A 393 4.69 15.79 -7.48
C GLY A 393 3.76 14.62 -7.14
N LEU A 394 3.32 14.55 -5.89
CA LEU A 394 2.25 13.66 -5.43
C LEU A 394 1.13 14.50 -4.84
N TYR A 395 -0.10 14.28 -5.27
CA TYR A 395 -1.26 14.92 -4.67
C TYR A 395 -1.51 14.35 -3.28
N VAL A 396 -2.00 15.16 -2.35
CA VAL A 396 -2.25 14.73 -0.98
C VAL A 396 -3.68 15.03 -0.57
N ILE A 397 -4.34 14.03 0.01
CA ILE A 397 -5.46 14.22 0.92
C ILE A 397 -4.85 14.21 2.32
N ASP A 398 -4.86 15.38 2.98
CA ASP A 398 -4.34 15.53 4.33
C ASP A 398 -5.47 15.34 5.33
N GLU A 399 -5.28 14.41 6.30
CA GLU A 399 -6.39 13.92 7.11
C GLU A 399 -6.22 14.23 8.58
N THR A 400 -7.29 14.78 9.17
CA THR A 400 -7.36 15.08 10.61
C THR A 400 -7.25 13.80 11.42
N ASN A 401 -6.50 13.85 12.50
CA ASN A 401 -6.37 12.76 13.48
C ASN A 401 -7.72 12.47 14.16
N MET A 402 -8.53 11.66 13.52
CA MET A 402 -9.84 11.20 13.99
C MET A 402 -10.20 9.84 13.40
N GLU A 403 -10.42 8.90 14.29
CA GLU A 403 -11.11 7.64 14.01
C GLU A 403 -11.76 7.10 15.28
N THR A 404 -12.98 6.56 15.17
CA THR A 404 -13.77 6.08 16.30
C THR A 404 -14.51 4.79 15.96
N HIS A 405 -13.86 3.93 15.18
CA HIS A 405 -14.41 2.73 14.57
C HIS A 405 -15.14 1.84 15.59
N GLY A 406 -14.56 1.62 16.77
CA GLY A 406 -15.16 0.81 17.82
C GLY A 406 -16.51 1.34 18.35
N THR A 407 -16.82 2.63 18.20
CA THR A 407 -18.13 3.16 18.58
C THR A 407 -19.17 2.93 17.49
N TRP A 408 -18.84 3.16 16.21
CA TRP A 408 -19.81 2.97 15.13
C TRP A 408 -20.08 1.51 14.82
N GLU A 409 -19.06 0.64 14.86
CA GLU A 409 -19.21 -0.79 14.62
C GLU A 409 -20.20 -1.42 15.60
N THR A 410 -20.24 -0.97 16.84
CA THR A 410 -21.23 -1.44 17.82
C THR A 410 -22.65 -0.98 17.49
N ILE A 411 -22.82 0.14 16.78
CA ILE A 411 -24.10 0.62 16.26
C ILE A 411 -24.52 -0.27 15.07
N GLU A 412 -23.64 -0.49 14.10
CA GLU A 412 -23.90 -1.33 12.92
C GLU A 412 -24.26 -2.78 13.31
N ARG A 413 -23.63 -3.32 14.35
CA ARG A 413 -23.98 -4.63 14.94
C ARG A 413 -25.26 -4.64 15.75
N GLY A 414 -25.94 -3.50 15.88
CA GLY A 414 -27.17 -3.38 16.66
C GLY A 414 -27.00 -3.57 18.17
N LYS A 415 -25.80 -3.39 18.71
CA LYS A 415 -25.53 -3.50 20.15
C LYS A 415 -25.76 -2.18 20.89
N ARG A 416 -25.69 -1.06 20.20
CA ARG A 416 -25.85 0.31 20.72
C ARG A 416 -26.72 1.13 19.76
N ASP A 417 -27.36 2.17 20.31
CA ASP A 417 -28.10 3.16 19.54
C ASP A 417 -27.16 4.21 18.94
N ILE A 418 -27.66 4.99 17.97
CA ILE A 418 -26.92 6.05 17.26
C ILE A 418 -26.29 7.09 18.21
N ASP A 419 -26.88 7.33 19.37
CA ASP A 419 -26.34 8.25 20.37
C ASP A 419 -25.00 7.77 20.96
N TYR A 420 -24.59 6.54 20.67
CA TYR A 420 -23.29 6.01 21.04
C TYR A 420 -22.18 6.45 20.09
N ALA A 421 -22.50 6.99 18.91
CA ALA A 421 -21.52 7.49 17.96
C ALA A 421 -20.65 8.59 18.57
N LEU A 422 -19.35 8.52 18.30
CA LEU A 422 -18.35 9.50 18.70
C LEU A 422 -17.62 10.01 17.44
N PRO A 423 -17.37 11.33 17.29
CA PRO A 423 -17.90 12.42 18.12
C PRO A 423 -19.40 12.65 17.94
N GLY A 424 -20.01 12.19 16.83
CA GLY A 424 -21.45 12.24 16.58
C GLY A 424 -22.06 13.64 16.80
N ASN A 425 -23.12 13.69 17.62
CA ASN A 425 -23.76 14.94 18.04
C ASN A 425 -23.30 15.44 19.43
N ARG A 426 -22.19 14.91 19.95
CA ARG A 426 -21.66 15.22 21.28
C ARG A 426 -20.82 16.48 21.23
N MET A 427 -21.48 17.63 21.32
CA MET A 427 -20.84 18.94 21.16
C MET A 427 -19.79 19.28 22.24
N GLU A 428 -19.74 18.52 23.34
CA GLU A 428 -18.65 18.61 24.32
C GLU A 428 -17.29 18.18 23.77
N TRP A 429 -17.27 17.39 22.67
CA TRP A 429 -16.06 17.00 21.95
C TRP A 429 -15.65 17.97 20.83
N ALA A 430 -16.55 18.86 20.43
CA ALA A 430 -16.30 19.79 19.31
C ALA A 430 -15.05 20.65 19.53
N PRO A 431 -14.76 21.22 20.72
CA PRO A 431 -13.55 22.04 20.88
C PRO A 431 -12.26 21.29 20.58
N MET A 432 -12.12 20.01 21.02
CA MET A 432 -10.96 19.18 20.73
C MET A 432 -10.85 18.87 19.23
N MET A 433 -11.95 18.54 18.58
CA MET A 433 -11.95 18.24 17.15
C MET A 433 -11.63 19.47 16.30
N LEU A 434 -12.19 20.62 16.61
CA LEU A 434 -11.89 21.87 15.92
C LEU A 434 -10.44 22.32 16.12
N ASP A 435 -9.86 22.04 17.29
CA ASP A 435 -8.44 22.26 17.53
C ASP A 435 -7.55 21.37 16.67
N ARG A 436 -7.89 20.09 16.49
CA ARG A 436 -7.17 19.17 15.59
C ARG A 436 -7.22 19.65 14.13
N VAL A 437 -8.41 20.05 13.65
CA VAL A 437 -8.57 20.67 12.32
C VAL A 437 -7.69 21.91 12.18
N ASN A 438 -7.74 22.82 13.15
CA ASN A 438 -6.95 24.04 13.11
C ASN A 438 -5.45 23.76 13.17
N SER A 439 -5.00 22.82 13.99
CA SER A 439 -3.59 22.50 14.15
C SER A 439 -3.00 21.90 12.86
N MET A 440 -3.69 20.97 12.25
CA MET A 440 -3.30 20.41 10.94
C MET A 440 -3.28 21.49 9.86
N PHE A 441 -4.40 22.24 9.70
CA PHE A 441 -4.50 23.29 8.68
C PHE A 441 -3.38 24.33 8.82
N GLN A 442 -3.17 24.87 10.01
CA GLN A 442 -2.19 25.95 10.22
C GLN A 442 -0.78 25.48 9.87
N ARG A 443 -0.42 24.26 10.28
CA ARG A 443 0.90 23.69 9.98
C ARG A 443 1.10 23.49 8.47
N ASP A 444 0.11 22.93 7.76
CA ASP A 444 0.29 22.35 6.42
C ASP A 444 -0.22 23.23 5.28
N LYS A 445 -0.92 24.33 5.57
CA LYS A 445 -1.63 25.21 4.60
C LYS A 445 -0.81 25.72 3.42
N ASN A 446 0.53 25.74 3.52
CA ASN A 446 1.42 26.30 2.50
C ASN A 446 1.93 25.27 1.48
N HIS A 447 1.59 23.99 1.63
CA HIS A 447 2.04 22.92 0.71
C HIS A 447 1.20 22.87 -0.57
N ALA A 448 1.86 22.89 -1.73
CA ALA A 448 1.21 22.81 -3.03
C ALA A 448 0.57 21.45 -3.30
N CYS A 449 1.13 20.36 -2.73
CA CYS A 449 0.67 18.99 -2.92
C CYS A 449 -0.71 18.72 -2.32
N ILE A 450 -1.08 19.40 -1.23
CA ILE A 450 -2.36 19.20 -0.57
C ILE A 450 -3.47 19.79 -1.43
N LEU A 451 -4.38 18.95 -1.91
CA LEU A 451 -5.54 19.35 -2.71
C LEU A 451 -6.84 19.28 -1.92
N ILE A 452 -6.90 18.40 -0.92
CA ILE A 452 -8.12 18.10 -0.17
C ILE A 452 -7.77 18.01 1.32
N TRP A 453 -8.57 18.66 2.16
CA TRP A 453 -8.59 18.51 3.59
C TRP A 453 -9.61 17.44 3.97
N SER A 454 -9.25 16.47 4.79
CA SER A 454 -10.16 15.44 5.26
C SER A 454 -10.50 15.59 6.73
N CYS A 455 -11.77 15.42 7.06
CA CYS A 455 -12.23 15.53 8.44
C CYS A 455 -11.80 14.35 9.31
N GLY A 456 -11.41 13.22 8.72
CA GLY A 456 -11.00 12.00 9.43
C GLY A 456 -11.56 10.76 8.77
N ASN A 457 -11.52 9.66 9.50
CA ASN A 457 -11.89 8.32 9.05
C ASN A 457 -12.94 7.71 10.00
N GLU A 458 -13.69 6.73 9.53
CA GLU A 458 -14.57 5.75 10.21
C GLU A 458 -15.12 6.20 11.58
N SER A 459 -15.84 7.34 11.58
CA SER A 459 -16.40 7.97 12.77
C SER A 459 -17.89 8.29 12.65
N PHE A 460 -18.61 7.46 11.87
CA PHE A 460 -20.03 7.56 11.59
C PHE A 460 -20.41 8.89 10.89
N GLY A 461 -20.92 9.87 11.62
CA GLY A 461 -21.32 11.21 11.16
C GLY A 461 -21.79 12.05 12.31
N GLY A 462 -22.44 13.18 12.02
CA GLY A 462 -23.06 14.03 13.04
C GLY A 462 -22.61 15.47 13.03
N ASP A 463 -23.15 16.24 13.98
CA ASP A 463 -23.00 17.70 14.06
C ASP A 463 -21.53 18.13 14.26
N VAL A 464 -20.74 17.36 15.00
CA VAL A 464 -19.34 17.71 15.28
C VAL A 464 -18.50 17.64 14.00
N ILE A 465 -18.63 16.57 13.21
CA ILE A 465 -17.87 16.41 11.96
C ILE A 465 -18.32 17.47 10.94
N TYR A 466 -19.60 17.78 10.91
CA TYR A 466 -20.11 18.88 10.09
C TYR A 466 -19.45 20.23 10.46
N GLU A 467 -19.30 20.56 11.74
CA GLU A 467 -18.60 21.77 12.18
C GLU A 467 -17.11 21.76 11.83
N MET A 468 -16.44 20.56 11.82
CA MET A 468 -15.06 20.43 11.34
C MET A 468 -14.96 20.83 9.87
N SER A 469 -15.84 20.31 9.02
CA SER A 469 -15.90 20.69 7.60
C SER A 469 -16.12 22.17 7.42
N ARG A 470 -17.07 22.74 8.16
CA ARG A 470 -17.33 24.18 8.10
C ARG A 470 -16.13 25.02 8.53
N LEU A 471 -15.32 24.52 9.45
CA LEU A 471 -14.09 25.20 9.84
C LEU A 471 -13.09 25.21 8.69
N PHE A 472 -12.87 24.07 8.01
CA PHE A 472 -11.99 24.03 6.84
C PHE A 472 -12.42 25.02 5.76
N HIS A 473 -13.71 25.07 5.40
CA HIS A 473 -14.22 26.04 4.42
C HIS A 473 -14.07 27.50 4.85
N ARG A 474 -14.05 27.79 6.16
CA ARG A 474 -13.76 29.14 6.65
C ARG A 474 -12.27 29.49 6.60
N LEU A 475 -11.39 28.51 6.75
CA LEU A 475 -9.95 28.70 6.80
C LEU A 475 -9.33 28.72 5.38
N ASP A 476 -9.90 27.97 4.44
CA ASP A 476 -9.35 27.81 3.10
C ASP A 476 -10.45 27.79 2.02
N ASP A 477 -10.31 28.64 1.04
CA ASP A 477 -11.18 28.74 -0.14
C ASP A 477 -10.49 28.21 -1.42
N THR A 478 -9.32 27.56 -1.27
CA THR A 478 -8.48 27.09 -2.39
C THR A 478 -8.37 25.57 -2.48
N ARG A 479 -8.96 24.84 -1.51
CA ARG A 479 -8.98 23.39 -1.44
C ARG A 479 -10.37 22.89 -1.11
N LEU A 480 -10.62 21.62 -1.41
CA LEU A 480 -11.89 20.95 -1.11
C LEU A 480 -11.83 20.22 0.23
N VAL A 481 -13.01 19.89 0.76
CA VAL A 481 -13.16 19.16 2.02
C VAL A 481 -13.74 17.77 1.74
N HIS A 482 -13.17 16.77 2.39
CA HIS A 482 -13.54 15.36 2.29
C HIS A 482 -13.98 14.80 3.65
N TYR A 483 -14.99 13.96 3.61
CA TYR A 483 -15.31 12.99 4.65
C TYR A 483 -16.09 11.83 4.05
N GLU A 484 -15.68 10.57 4.33
CA GLU A 484 -16.31 9.39 3.75
C GLU A 484 -17.63 9.01 4.43
N GLY A 485 -17.74 9.19 5.74
CA GLY A 485 -18.88 8.75 6.55
C GLY A 485 -20.19 9.50 6.34
N ILE A 486 -20.30 10.37 5.33
CA ILE A 486 -21.56 11.09 5.03
C ILE A 486 -22.73 10.17 4.70
N PHE A 487 -22.46 8.96 4.25
CA PHE A 487 -23.52 7.98 3.94
C PHE A 487 -24.20 7.42 5.19
N HIS A 488 -23.55 7.45 6.34
CA HIS A 488 -24.15 7.05 7.61
C HIS A 488 -25.11 8.11 8.16
N ASP A 489 -24.85 9.41 7.90
CA ASP A 489 -25.69 10.52 8.34
C ASP A 489 -25.97 11.53 7.24
N ARG A 490 -26.94 11.21 6.39
CA ARG A 490 -27.34 12.06 5.25
C ARG A 490 -27.96 13.42 5.62
N ARG A 491 -28.17 13.74 6.90
CA ARG A 491 -28.61 15.07 7.33
C ARG A 491 -27.59 16.15 6.97
N HIS A 492 -26.31 15.77 6.95
CA HIS A 492 -25.17 16.63 6.69
C HIS A 492 -24.39 16.21 5.44
N ASN A 493 -25.10 16.03 4.32
CA ASN A 493 -24.46 15.63 3.04
C ASN A 493 -23.39 16.61 2.56
N ASP A 494 -23.49 17.90 2.96
CA ASP A 494 -22.55 18.97 2.65
C ASP A 494 -21.32 19.03 3.59
N THR A 495 -21.14 18.03 4.43
CA THR A 495 -19.88 17.82 5.15
C THR A 495 -18.72 17.52 4.18
N SER A 496 -18.99 16.86 3.05
CA SER A 496 -18.00 16.56 2.02
C SER A 496 -18.35 17.20 0.69
N ASP A 497 -17.38 17.77 -0.01
CA ASP A 497 -17.55 18.34 -1.35
C ASP A 497 -17.72 17.28 -2.43
N MET A 498 -17.41 16.03 -2.13
CA MET A 498 -17.54 14.86 -2.99
C MET A 498 -18.26 13.72 -2.29
N GLU A 499 -18.87 12.82 -3.04
CA GLU A 499 -19.22 11.50 -2.53
C GLU A 499 -17.94 10.70 -2.39
N SER A 500 -17.77 10.04 -1.25
CA SER A 500 -16.65 9.18 -0.97
C SER A 500 -17.15 7.92 -0.27
N GLN A 501 -16.67 6.78 -0.71
CA GLN A 501 -17.04 5.48 -0.13
C GLN A 501 -15.80 4.59 -0.04
N MET A 502 -15.92 3.52 0.73
CA MET A 502 -14.91 2.49 0.90
C MET A 502 -15.41 1.17 0.31
N TYR A 503 -14.55 0.46 -0.41
CA TYR A 503 -14.76 -0.93 -0.88
C TYR A 503 -16.06 -1.18 -1.65
N THR A 504 -16.71 -0.14 -2.15
CA THR A 504 -17.94 -0.28 -2.95
C THR A 504 -17.59 -0.88 -4.31
N PRO A 505 -18.13 -2.04 -4.68
CA PRO A 505 -17.90 -2.62 -6.00
C PRO A 505 -18.34 -1.70 -7.13
N VAL A 506 -17.67 -1.78 -8.28
CA VAL A 506 -17.97 -0.91 -9.44
C VAL A 506 -19.43 -0.91 -9.84
N VAL A 507 -20.13 -2.06 -9.71
CA VAL A 507 -21.57 -2.14 -9.97
C VAL A 507 -22.37 -1.24 -9.01
N GLY A 508 -21.95 -1.13 -7.76
CA GLY A 508 -22.52 -0.22 -6.76
C GLY A 508 -22.29 1.25 -7.12
N ILE A 509 -21.06 1.59 -7.51
CA ILE A 509 -20.71 2.95 -7.96
C ILE A 509 -21.53 3.36 -9.19
N ARG A 510 -21.65 2.46 -10.18
CA ARG A 510 -22.49 2.66 -11.37
C ARG A 510 -23.95 2.93 -11.00
N LYS A 511 -24.48 2.17 -10.06
CA LYS A 511 -25.86 2.35 -9.57
C LYS A 511 -26.02 3.71 -8.87
N TYR A 512 -25.10 4.06 -7.99
CA TYR A 512 -25.14 5.34 -7.27
C TYR A 512 -25.10 6.52 -8.25
N LEU A 513 -24.13 6.55 -9.18
CA LEU A 513 -23.94 7.63 -10.14
C LEU A 513 -25.05 7.70 -11.21
N ALA A 514 -25.84 6.64 -11.43
CA ALA A 514 -27.02 6.71 -12.28
C ALA A 514 -28.12 7.60 -11.67
N GLU A 515 -28.18 7.69 -10.35
CA GLU A 515 -29.22 8.43 -9.61
C GLU A 515 -28.71 9.79 -9.06
N HIS A 516 -27.39 9.91 -8.79
CA HIS A 516 -26.74 11.06 -8.15
C HIS A 516 -25.67 11.66 -9.05
N ARG A 517 -25.94 12.84 -9.63
CA ARG A 517 -25.07 13.51 -10.61
C ARG A 517 -24.55 14.87 -10.15
N GLU A 518 -24.83 15.28 -8.91
CA GLU A 518 -24.61 16.63 -8.39
C GLU A 518 -23.17 16.87 -7.94
N ARG A 519 -22.40 15.83 -7.64
CA ARG A 519 -21.01 15.92 -7.18
C ARG A 519 -20.16 14.75 -7.66
N PRO A 520 -18.82 14.87 -7.65
CA PRO A 520 -17.94 13.79 -8.04
C PRO A 520 -17.92 12.68 -7.00
N PHE A 521 -17.49 11.49 -7.42
CA PHE A 521 -17.32 10.32 -6.60
C PHE A 521 -15.85 9.89 -6.58
N ILE A 522 -15.30 9.62 -5.41
CA ILE A 522 -14.01 8.95 -5.22
C ILE A 522 -14.14 7.74 -4.31
N MET A 523 -13.23 6.78 -4.47
CA MET A 523 -13.03 5.72 -3.49
C MET A 523 -11.87 6.13 -2.59
N CYS A 524 -12.14 6.56 -1.34
CA CYS A 524 -11.05 6.86 -0.41
C CYS A 524 -10.27 5.60 -0.03
N GLU A 525 -10.93 4.42 -0.12
CA GLU A 525 -10.30 3.12 0.03
C GLU A 525 -10.92 2.11 -0.93
N TYR A 526 -10.10 1.38 -1.66
CA TYR A 526 -10.52 0.29 -2.54
C TYR A 526 -9.40 -0.71 -2.75
N THR A 527 -9.75 -1.87 -3.30
CA THR A 527 -8.79 -2.92 -3.65
C THR A 527 -7.92 -3.28 -2.45
N HIS A 528 -8.57 -3.83 -1.39
CA HIS A 528 -7.90 -4.20 -0.14
C HIS A 528 -6.77 -5.19 -0.39
N ALA A 529 -5.52 -4.74 -0.19
CA ALA A 529 -4.33 -5.43 -0.68
C ALA A 529 -3.74 -6.44 0.33
N MET A 530 -4.57 -7.03 1.20
CA MET A 530 -4.14 -8.01 2.19
C MET A 530 -3.67 -9.31 1.52
N GLY A 531 -2.43 -9.72 1.84
CA GLY A 531 -1.82 -10.93 1.28
C GLY A 531 -1.85 -10.97 -0.25
N ASN A 532 -2.23 -12.11 -0.81
CA ASN A 532 -2.41 -12.30 -2.26
C ASN A 532 -3.79 -11.82 -2.71
N SER A 533 -3.87 -10.60 -3.24
CA SER A 533 -5.11 -9.86 -3.51
C SER A 533 -4.95 -8.92 -4.71
N CYS A 534 -5.67 -7.79 -4.72
CA CYS A 534 -5.72 -6.82 -5.84
C CYS A 534 -6.29 -7.39 -7.13
N GLY A 535 -7.17 -8.37 -7.04
CA GLY A 535 -7.94 -8.85 -8.18
C GLY A 535 -8.98 -7.81 -8.65
N ALA A 536 -9.26 -7.79 -9.95
CA ALA A 536 -10.25 -6.92 -10.60
C ALA A 536 -10.00 -5.40 -10.43
N MET A 537 -8.78 -4.97 -10.10
CA MET A 537 -8.43 -3.55 -9.98
C MET A 537 -8.71 -2.76 -11.27
N SER A 538 -8.57 -3.41 -12.43
CA SER A 538 -8.84 -2.80 -13.74
C SER A 538 -10.27 -2.28 -13.88
N ASP A 539 -11.25 -2.91 -13.25
CA ASP A 539 -12.65 -2.49 -13.32
C ASP A 539 -12.85 -1.08 -12.78
N TYR A 540 -12.20 -0.78 -11.66
CA TYR A 540 -12.23 0.56 -11.05
C TYR A 540 -11.45 1.59 -11.88
N THR A 541 -10.25 1.23 -12.33
CA THR A 541 -9.38 2.19 -13.03
C THR A 541 -9.88 2.53 -14.42
N GLU A 542 -10.44 1.58 -15.15
CA GLU A 542 -11.08 1.85 -16.46
C GLU A 542 -12.37 2.65 -16.29
N TYR A 543 -13.17 2.36 -15.27
CA TYR A 543 -14.41 3.09 -15.04
C TYR A 543 -14.19 4.60 -14.82
N ALA A 544 -13.05 5.01 -14.28
CA ALA A 544 -12.69 6.43 -14.13
C ALA A 544 -12.53 7.17 -15.48
N TYR A 545 -12.37 6.45 -16.57
CA TYR A 545 -12.32 7.00 -17.93
C TYR A 545 -13.63 6.81 -18.72
N GLU A 546 -14.55 5.97 -18.24
CA GLU A 546 -15.88 5.79 -18.79
C GLU A 546 -16.86 6.82 -18.19
N GLU A 547 -16.77 7.05 -16.87
CA GLU A 547 -17.70 7.90 -16.10
C GLU A 547 -16.97 9.17 -15.59
N PRO A 548 -17.29 10.35 -16.15
CA PRO A 548 -16.61 11.59 -15.77
C PRO A 548 -16.71 11.97 -14.28
N LEU A 549 -17.81 11.62 -13.61
CA LEU A 549 -17.97 11.91 -12.18
C LEU A 549 -17.20 10.97 -11.27
N TYR A 550 -16.80 9.77 -11.74
CA TYR A 550 -15.93 8.89 -10.99
C TYR A 550 -14.47 9.28 -11.21
N GLN A 551 -13.84 9.86 -10.21
CA GLN A 551 -12.52 10.46 -10.34
C GLN A 551 -11.40 9.64 -9.67
N GLY A 552 -11.56 8.31 -9.66
CA GLY A 552 -10.55 7.37 -9.17
C GLY A 552 -10.62 7.12 -7.67
N GLY A 553 -9.49 6.70 -7.08
CA GLY A 553 -9.46 6.33 -5.67
C GLY A 553 -8.07 6.00 -5.16
N PHE A 554 -8.04 5.47 -3.92
CA PHE A 554 -6.83 5.20 -3.16
C PHE A 554 -6.82 3.72 -2.71
N VAL A 555 -5.84 2.95 -3.18
CA VAL A 555 -5.67 1.55 -2.77
C VAL A 555 -5.42 1.47 -1.26
N TRP A 556 -6.04 0.54 -0.58
CA TRP A 556 -5.74 0.20 0.80
C TRP A 556 -4.82 -1.03 0.84
N ASP A 557 -3.57 -0.96 1.30
CA ASP A 557 -2.81 0.27 1.54
C ASP A 557 -1.40 0.15 0.94
N TYR A 558 -0.49 1.02 1.35
CA TYR A 558 0.86 1.07 0.79
C TYR A 558 1.79 0.00 1.36
N ILE A 559 1.84 -0.16 2.70
CA ILE A 559 2.89 -0.94 3.37
C ILE A 559 2.34 -1.88 4.45
N ASP A 560 2.79 -3.14 4.46
CA ASP A 560 2.49 -4.06 5.55
C ASP A 560 2.98 -3.49 6.89
N GLN A 561 2.10 -3.33 7.87
CA GLN A 561 2.45 -2.92 9.22
C GLN A 561 3.00 -4.11 10.01
N SER A 562 4.17 -4.60 9.64
CA SER A 562 4.83 -5.74 10.27
C SER A 562 6.18 -5.33 10.87
N ILE A 563 6.49 -5.85 12.04
CA ILE A 563 7.70 -5.49 12.78
C ILE A 563 8.77 -6.55 12.55
N ARG A 564 9.96 -6.10 12.11
CA ARG A 564 11.12 -6.97 11.94
C ARG A 564 11.57 -7.53 13.29
N THR A 565 11.67 -8.84 13.37
CA THR A 565 12.09 -9.56 14.58
C THR A 565 12.91 -10.80 14.21
N LYS A 566 13.16 -11.64 15.18
CA LYS A 566 13.82 -12.94 14.96
C LYS A 566 12.95 -14.07 15.46
N ASP A 567 12.91 -15.13 14.67
CA ASP A 567 12.29 -16.38 15.09
C ASP A 567 13.08 -17.04 16.25
N ARG A 568 12.56 -18.14 16.78
CA ARG A 568 13.23 -18.90 17.86
C ARG A 568 14.59 -19.48 17.46
N TYR A 569 14.95 -19.48 16.20
CA TYR A 569 16.24 -19.96 15.70
C TYR A 569 17.22 -18.83 15.42
N GLY A 570 16.78 -17.56 15.56
CA GLY A 570 17.58 -16.37 15.33
C GLY A 570 17.55 -15.87 13.88
N ASN A 571 16.71 -16.44 13.01
CA ASN A 571 16.52 -15.95 11.65
C ASN A 571 15.59 -14.73 11.65
N GLU A 572 15.83 -13.83 10.71
CA GLU A 572 14.94 -12.68 10.51
C GLU A 572 13.55 -13.10 10.04
N THR A 573 12.53 -12.51 10.63
CA THR A 573 11.13 -12.68 10.25
C THR A 573 10.35 -11.41 10.54
N PHE A 574 9.09 -11.35 10.10
CA PHE A 574 8.20 -10.20 10.30
C PHE A 574 7.04 -10.63 11.20
N ALA A 575 6.91 -9.94 12.34
CA ALA A 575 5.86 -10.17 13.31
C ALA A 575 4.65 -9.27 13.05
N TYR A 576 3.47 -9.78 13.36
CA TYR A 576 2.19 -9.07 13.24
C TYR A 576 1.38 -9.18 14.54
N GLY A 577 0.13 -8.70 14.56
CA GLY A 577 -0.72 -8.72 15.75
C GLY A 577 -0.82 -10.10 16.39
N GLY A 578 -0.70 -10.15 17.72
CA GLY A 578 -0.72 -11.37 18.52
C GLY A 578 0.65 -11.98 18.81
N ASP A 579 1.68 -11.70 17.99
CA ASP A 579 3.04 -12.24 18.17
C ASP A 579 3.75 -11.66 19.40
N PHE A 580 3.32 -10.49 19.84
CA PHE A 580 3.85 -9.80 21.02
C PHE A 580 3.13 -10.19 22.32
N GLY A 581 2.20 -11.17 22.24
CA GLY A 581 1.32 -11.52 23.35
C GLY A 581 0.20 -10.53 23.60
N ASP A 582 0.02 -9.60 22.69
CA ASP A 582 -1.01 -8.56 22.70
C ASP A 582 -2.40 -9.15 22.53
N ARG A 583 -3.34 -8.63 23.34
CA ARG A 583 -4.76 -8.95 23.30
C ARG A 583 -5.55 -7.71 23.78
N PRO A 584 -6.75 -7.43 23.20
CA PRO A 584 -7.27 -8.02 21.97
C PRO A 584 -6.34 -7.76 20.80
N CYS A 585 -6.44 -8.58 19.72
CA CYS A 585 -5.69 -8.37 18.50
C CYS A 585 -6.43 -8.93 17.29
N ASP A 586 -6.11 -8.40 16.11
CA ASP A 586 -6.70 -8.80 14.83
C ASP A 586 -5.64 -9.46 13.90
N TYR A 587 -4.59 -10.03 14.50
CA TYR A 587 -3.56 -10.86 13.85
C TYR A 587 -2.91 -10.19 12.62
N ASN A 588 -2.85 -10.91 11.49
CA ASN A 588 -2.22 -10.44 10.25
C ASN A 588 -3.07 -9.43 9.44
N PHE A 589 -4.19 -8.96 9.98
CA PHE A 589 -5.01 -7.97 9.29
C PHE A 589 -4.28 -6.63 9.07
N CYS A 590 -3.17 -6.40 9.77
CA CYS A 590 -2.24 -5.30 9.52
C CYS A 590 -1.35 -5.46 8.27
N GLY A 591 -1.44 -6.60 7.58
CA GLY A 591 -0.61 -6.92 6.41
C GLY A 591 -1.32 -6.72 5.09
N ASN A 592 -1.65 -5.48 4.75
CA ASN A 592 -2.44 -5.11 3.57
C ASN A 592 -1.69 -4.20 2.60
N GLY A 593 -0.36 -4.17 2.67
CA GLY A 593 0.49 -3.36 1.81
C GLY A 593 0.66 -3.88 0.39
N ILE A 594 0.73 -2.96 -0.58
CA ILE A 594 1.22 -3.28 -1.94
C ILE A 594 2.75 -3.41 -1.98
N VAL A 595 3.43 -2.99 -0.91
CA VAL A 595 4.81 -3.34 -0.62
C VAL A 595 4.88 -4.10 0.71
N TYR A 596 5.90 -4.94 0.88
CA TYR A 596 6.16 -5.61 2.14
C TYR A 596 6.64 -4.63 3.23
N GLY A 597 6.64 -5.02 4.50
CA GLY A 597 7.02 -4.15 5.60
C GLY A 597 8.42 -3.53 5.50
N ASP A 598 9.35 -4.17 4.79
CA ASP A 598 10.69 -3.63 4.48
C ASP A 598 10.73 -2.68 3.27
N GLY A 599 9.58 -2.46 2.61
CA GLY A 599 9.42 -1.58 1.46
C GLY A 599 9.79 -2.23 0.12
N GLU A 600 10.05 -3.53 0.06
CA GLU A 600 10.20 -4.25 -1.21
C GLU A 600 8.83 -4.40 -1.89
N GLU A 601 8.80 -4.20 -3.21
CA GLU A 601 7.56 -4.32 -3.99
C GLU A 601 7.03 -5.75 -3.96
N SER A 602 5.76 -5.91 -3.59
CA SER A 602 5.09 -7.21 -3.69
C SER A 602 4.65 -7.49 -5.13
N PRO A 603 4.32 -8.74 -5.49
CA PRO A 603 3.84 -9.07 -6.84
C PRO A 603 2.60 -8.27 -7.29
N LYS A 604 1.81 -7.74 -6.36
CA LYS A 604 0.64 -6.87 -6.62
C LYS A 604 1.02 -5.57 -7.32
N MET A 605 2.21 -5.04 -7.04
CA MET A 605 2.69 -3.79 -7.62
C MET A 605 2.75 -3.83 -9.15
N GLN A 606 2.97 -5.00 -9.76
CA GLN A 606 2.93 -5.17 -11.21
C GLN A 606 1.57 -4.76 -11.81
N ALA A 607 0.46 -5.15 -11.16
CA ALA A 607 -0.89 -4.78 -11.57
C ALA A 607 -1.18 -3.31 -11.27
N VAL A 608 -0.79 -2.81 -10.09
CA VAL A 608 -0.94 -1.39 -9.71
C VAL A 608 -0.26 -0.48 -10.73
N LYS A 609 1.01 -0.74 -11.04
CA LYS A 609 1.78 0.04 -12.03
C LYS A 609 1.11 0.10 -13.39
N TYR A 610 0.60 -1.03 -13.87
CA TYR A 610 -0.05 -1.12 -15.17
C TYR A 610 -1.39 -0.39 -15.19
N ASN A 611 -2.23 -0.62 -14.20
CA ASN A 611 -3.54 0.01 -14.10
C ASN A 611 -3.46 1.53 -13.92
N TYR A 612 -2.37 2.02 -13.34
CA TYR A 612 -2.14 3.46 -13.12
C TYR A 612 -1.33 4.15 -14.23
N GLN A 613 -0.89 3.44 -15.28
CA GLN A 613 -0.17 4.08 -16.38
C GLN A 613 -1.04 5.08 -17.15
N ASN A 614 -0.41 6.15 -17.65
CA ASN A 614 -1.09 7.19 -18.42
C ASN A 614 -1.12 6.94 -19.93
N ILE A 615 -0.35 5.99 -20.41
CA ILE A 615 -0.29 5.66 -21.85
C ILE A 615 -0.75 4.22 -22.01
N ILE A 616 -1.83 4.03 -22.74
CA ILE A 616 -2.36 2.72 -23.09
C ILE A 616 -2.35 2.55 -24.60
N ALA A 617 -2.27 1.33 -25.10
CA ALA A 617 -2.36 1.08 -26.53
C ALA A 617 -3.04 -0.24 -26.85
N GLU A 618 -3.90 -0.21 -27.85
CA GLU A 618 -4.44 -1.40 -28.50
C GLU A 618 -3.60 -1.71 -29.72
N ILE A 619 -3.03 -2.91 -29.75
CA ILE A 619 -2.12 -3.35 -30.82
C ILE A 619 -2.79 -4.43 -31.65
N ALA A 620 -2.97 -4.15 -32.94
CA ALA A 620 -3.53 -5.10 -33.91
C ALA A 620 -2.62 -5.18 -35.13
N ASP A 621 -2.16 -6.41 -35.45
CA ASP A 621 -1.36 -6.72 -36.61
C ASP A 621 -0.18 -5.77 -36.89
N THR A 622 -0.41 -4.74 -37.70
CA THR A 622 0.60 -3.76 -38.14
C THR A 622 0.32 -2.34 -37.68
N LYS A 623 -0.66 -2.15 -36.76
CA LYS A 623 -1.09 -0.85 -36.26
C LYS A 623 -1.25 -0.87 -34.77
N ALA A 624 -1.14 0.30 -34.14
CA ALA A 624 -1.47 0.52 -32.76
C ALA A 624 -2.30 1.81 -32.61
N VAL A 625 -3.35 1.76 -31.81
CA VAL A 625 -4.05 2.96 -31.33
C VAL A 625 -3.50 3.28 -29.95
N ILE A 626 -2.82 4.42 -29.83
CA ILE A 626 -2.23 4.88 -28.59
C ILE A 626 -3.12 5.96 -28.02
N ALA A 627 -3.59 5.76 -26.78
CA ALA A 627 -4.34 6.73 -26.01
C ALA A 627 -3.49 7.30 -24.87
N ASN A 628 -3.52 8.61 -24.72
CA ASN A 628 -2.81 9.34 -23.68
C ASN A 628 -3.80 9.86 -22.63
N ARG A 629 -3.73 9.30 -21.44
CA ARG A 629 -4.55 9.66 -20.25
C ARG A 629 -3.89 10.72 -19.35
N ALA A 630 -2.70 11.22 -19.71
CA ALA A 630 -2.05 12.29 -18.99
C ALA A 630 -2.85 13.59 -19.12
N MET A 631 -2.81 14.43 -18.09
CA MET A 631 -3.50 15.73 -18.09
C MET A 631 -2.72 16.80 -18.85
N PHE A 632 -1.39 16.76 -18.81
CA PHE A 632 -0.52 17.83 -19.30
C PHE A 632 0.59 17.34 -20.23
N THR A 633 1.02 16.08 -20.11
CA THR A 633 2.21 15.56 -20.78
C THR A 633 1.85 14.89 -22.10
N ASN A 634 2.46 15.33 -23.19
CA ASN A 634 2.38 14.68 -24.51
C ASN A 634 3.22 13.39 -24.56
N THR A 635 2.79 12.36 -25.27
CA THR A 635 3.59 11.11 -25.42
C THR A 635 4.95 11.34 -26.07
N GLY A 636 5.12 12.43 -26.84
CA GLY A 636 6.41 12.87 -27.38
C GLY A 636 7.49 13.15 -26.33
N ALA A 637 7.12 13.28 -25.04
CA ALA A 637 8.07 13.38 -23.93
C ALA A 637 8.80 12.07 -23.63
N PHE A 638 8.36 10.94 -24.20
CA PHE A 638 8.90 9.61 -23.96
C PHE A 638 9.52 9.00 -25.22
N ASP A 639 10.53 8.14 -25.06
CA ASP A 639 11.00 7.25 -26.10
C ASP A 639 10.06 6.05 -26.20
N CYS A 640 9.38 5.87 -27.30
CA CYS A 640 8.61 4.65 -27.56
C CYS A 640 9.45 3.66 -28.37
N VAL A 641 9.63 2.46 -27.83
CA VAL A 641 10.34 1.36 -28.48
C VAL A 641 9.36 0.25 -28.79
N ALA A 642 9.18 -0.05 -30.07
CA ALA A 642 8.44 -1.22 -30.53
C ALA A 642 9.37 -2.44 -30.53
N ILE A 643 8.93 -3.54 -29.91
CA ILE A 643 9.68 -4.80 -29.79
C ILE A 643 8.84 -5.92 -30.36
N LEU A 644 9.38 -6.62 -31.36
CA LEU A 644 8.77 -7.81 -31.96
C LEU A 644 9.48 -9.07 -31.47
N ALA A 645 8.72 -9.99 -30.88
CA ALA A 645 9.25 -11.29 -30.47
C ALA A 645 8.46 -12.42 -31.18
N ARG A 646 9.10 -13.59 -31.32
CA ARG A 646 8.50 -14.82 -31.83
C ARG A 646 8.73 -15.94 -30.84
N ASN A 647 7.66 -16.59 -30.37
CA ASN A 647 7.70 -17.65 -29.35
C ASN A 647 8.47 -17.21 -28.08
N GLY A 648 8.33 -15.95 -27.71
CA GLY A 648 9.01 -15.33 -26.57
C GLY A 648 10.44 -14.84 -26.82
N GLU A 649 11.03 -15.07 -27.98
CA GLU A 649 12.36 -14.61 -28.35
C GLU A 649 12.29 -13.32 -29.17
N ILE A 650 12.99 -12.26 -28.73
CA ILE A 650 13.05 -10.99 -29.46
C ILE A 650 13.76 -11.17 -30.78
N ILE A 651 13.09 -10.81 -31.88
CA ILE A 651 13.61 -10.91 -33.26
C ILE A 651 13.87 -9.55 -33.89
N ALA A 652 13.22 -8.49 -33.42
CA ALA A 652 13.46 -7.11 -33.89
C ALA A 652 13.05 -6.09 -32.81
N SER A 653 13.68 -4.91 -32.88
CA SER A 653 13.24 -3.73 -32.14
C SER A 653 13.47 -2.47 -32.98
N ALA A 654 12.59 -1.50 -32.88
CA ALA A 654 12.70 -0.23 -33.60
C ALA A 654 12.05 0.90 -32.79
N PRO A 655 12.54 2.14 -32.92
CA PRO A 655 11.85 3.30 -32.34
C PRO A 655 10.52 3.55 -33.07
N LEU A 656 9.55 4.08 -32.34
CA LEU A 656 8.28 4.58 -32.85
C LEU A 656 8.09 6.01 -32.32
N GLU A 657 8.19 6.98 -33.21
CA GLU A 657 7.92 8.37 -32.84
C GLU A 657 6.42 8.56 -32.55
N THR A 658 6.10 8.98 -31.32
CA THR A 658 4.72 9.23 -30.90
C THR A 658 4.52 10.68 -30.54
N ASP A 659 3.35 11.24 -30.89
CA ASP A 659 2.93 12.62 -30.60
C ASP A 659 1.42 12.62 -30.36
N VAL A 660 1.03 12.05 -29.19
CA VAL A 660 -0.37 12.05 -28.76
C VAL A 660 -0.55 13.12 -27.68
N PRO A 661 -1.32 14.17 -27.96
CA PRO A 661 -1.63 15.18 -26.94
C PRO A 661 -2.34 14.59 -25.72
N PRO A 662 -2.31 15.30 -24.56
CA PRO A 662 -3.06 14.92 -23.38
C PRO A 662 -4.55 14.69 -23.69
N MET A 663 -5.12 13.60 -23.15
CA MET A 663 -6.53 13.20 -23.27
C MET A 663 -6.98 12.91 -24.72
N GLU A 664 -6.03 12.60 -25.63
CA GLU A 664 -6.31 12.22 -27.02
C GLU A 664 -5.84 10.80 -27.33
N SER A 665 -6.26 10.30 -28.49
CA SER A 665 -5.82 9.04 -29.07
C SER A 665 -5.42 9.21 -30.51
N ARG A 666 -4.39 8.45 -30.99
CA ARG A 666 -3.94 8.45 -32.39
C ARG A 666 -3.53 7.05 -32.82
N GLU A 667 -3.78 6.76 -34.11
CA GLU A 667 -3.34 5.53 -34.76
C GLU A 667 -1.92 5.69 -35.32
N TYR A 668 -1.10 4.67 -35.13
CA TYR A 668 0.27 4.60 -35.66
C TYR A 668 0.48 3.29 -36.41
N ALA A 669 1.19 3.35 -37.55
CA ALA A 669 1.70 2.16 -38.20
C ALA A 669 2.87 1.60 -37.39
N LEU A 670 2.86 0.30 -37.10
CA LEU A 670 3.98 -0.36 -36.46
C LEU A 670 5.19 -0.46 -37.41
N PRO A 671 6.44 -0.37 -36.89
CA PRO A 671 7.65 -0.44 -37.74
C PRO A 671 7.96 -1.84 -38.25
N PHE A 672 7.06 -2.79 -38.07
CA PHE A 672 7.23 -4.19 -38.51
C PHE A 672 6.11 -4.59 -39.46
N ALA A 673 6.49 -5.25 -40.55
CA ALA A 673 5.52 -5.95 -41.41
C ALA A 673 4.94 -7.17 -40.67
N ARG A 674 3.71 -7.56 -41.04
CA ARG A 674 3.11 -8.80 -40.53
C ARG A 674 3.99 -9.98 -40.89
N GLN A 675 4.29 -10.80 -39.91
CA GLN A 675 5.14 -11.96 -40.09
C GLN A 675 4.38 -13.12 -40.75
N THR A 676 5.05 -13.92 -41.56
CA THR A 676 4.46 -15.05 -42.30
C THR A 676 5.02 -16.40 -41.87
N ARG A 677 6.14 -16.44 -41.17
CA ARG A 677 6.73 -17.68 -40.64
C ARG A 677 5.91 -18.16 -39.43
N GLY A 678 5.58 -19.46 -39.38
CA GLY A 678 4.79 -20.03 -38.28
C GLY A 678 5.37 -19.74 -36.90
N GLY A 679 4.51 -19.49 -35.91
CA GLY A 679 4.84 -19.16 -34.51
C GLY A 679 3.88 -18.18 -33.86
N GLU A 680 4.01 -18.00 -32.58
CA GLU A 680 3.28 -16.97 -31.81
C GLU A 680 4.13 -15.70 -31.70
N TYR A 681 3.55 -14.57 -32.07
CA TYR A 681 4.23 -13.29 -32.12
C TYR A 681 3.67 -12.34 -31.07
N THR A 682 4.56 -11.60 -30.43
CA THR A 682 4.19 -10.46 -29.58
C THR A 682 4.78 -9.18 -30.13
N VAL A 683 3.98 -8.11 -30.14
CA VAL A 683 4.47 -6.74 -30.37
C VAL A 683 4.27 -5.99 -29.08
N THR A 684 5.36 -5.49 -28.50
CA THR A 684 5.33 -4.68 -27.28
C THR A 684 5.73 -3.26 -27.60
N LEU A 685 4.91 -2.28 -27.21
CA LEU A 685 5.28 -0.87 -27.19
C LEU A 685 5.71 -0.51 -25.76
N SER A 686 6.94 -0.03 -25.61
CA SER A 686 7.55 0.32 -24.33
C SER A 686 7.85 1.81 -24.32
N PHE A 687 7.21 2.56 -23.44
CA PHE A 687 7.40 4.00 -23.27
C PHE A 687 8.38 4.28 -22.14
N ARG A 688 9.46 5.01 -22.43
CA ARG A 688 10.61 5.20 -21.55
C ARG A 688 10.97 6.66 -21.39
N LEU A 689 11.49 7.01 -20.21
CA LEU A 689 11.99 8.36 -19.98
C LEU A 689 13.12 8.73 -20.93
N LYS A 690 13.04 9.94 -21.54
CA LYS A 690 14.10 10.52 -22.43
C LYS A 690 15.28 11.09 -21.66
N ALA A 691 15.07 11.46 -20.40
CA ALA A 691 16.09 12.07 -19.53
C ALA A 691 15.92 11.57 -18.10
N ASP A 692 16.91 11.80 -17.26
CA ASP A 692 16.83 11.56 -15.83
C ASP A 692 15.76 12.48 -15.20
N THR A 693 15.05 11.92 -14.22
CA THR A 693 14.09 12.62 -13.36
C THR A 693 14.53 12.47 -11.90
N PRO A 694 14.00 13.23 -10.95
CA PRO A 694 14.31 13.03 -9.53
C PRO A 694 13.99 11.62 -9.00
N TRP A 695 13.11 10.88 -9.69
CA TRP A 695 12.60 9.58 -9.23
C TRP A 695 13.06 8.38 -10.08
N ALA A 696 13.57 8.58 -11.30
CA ALA A 696 14.08 7.49 -12.14
C ALA A 696 15.08 8.00 -13.19
N GLN A 697 15.96 7.09 -13.64
CA GLN A 697 16.95 7.36 -14.66
C GLN A 697 16.33 7.28 -16.08
N ARG A 698 16.98 7.92 -17.04
CA ARG A 698 16.71 7.78 -18.47
C ARG A 698 16.56 6.30 -18.85
N GLY A 699 15.57 6.01 -19.67
CA GLY A 699 15.29 4.65 -20.13
C GLY A 699 14.38 3.86 -19.21
N TYR A 700 14.00 4.40 -18.03
CA TYR A 700 13.02 3.79 -17.16
C TYR A 700 11.66 3.70 -17.86
N GLU A 701 11.03 2.49 -17.84
CA GLU A 701 9.75 2.24 -18.47
C GLU A 701 8.60 2.71 -17.59
N VAL A 702 7.85 3.68 -18.10
CA VAL A 702 6.68 4.25 -17.41
C VAL A 702 5.37 3.60 -17.82
N ALA A 703 5.30 3.08 -19.05
CA ALA A 703 4.12 2.40 -19.57
C ALA A 703 4.50 1.39 -20.64
N PHE A 704 3.65 0.39 -20.85
CA PHE A 704 3.76 -0.52 -21.98
C PHE A 704 2.39 -1.05 -22.39
N ALA A 705 2.32 -1.56 -23.60
CA ALA A 705 1.22 -2.38 -24.10
C ALA A 705 1.79 -3.54 -24.93
N GLN A 706 1.08 -4.66 -24.96
CA GLN A 706 1.48 -5.83 -25.74
C GLN A 706 0.31 -6.42 -26.50
N GLY A 707 0.46 -6.57 -27.83
CA GLY A 707 -0.44 -7.33 -28.66
C GLY A 707 0.14 -8.72 -29.00
N VAL A 708 -0.73 -9.70 -29.17
CA VAL A 708 -0.36 -11.11 -29.45
C VAL A 708 -1.10 -11.59 -30.69
N TYR A 709 -0.40 -12.23 -31.62
CA TYR A 709 -1.02 -12.91 -32.73
C TYR A 709 -0.26 -14.20 -33.11
N ALA A 710 -0.95 -15.17 -33.72
CA ALA A 710 -0.35 -16.44 -34.14
C ALA A 710 -0.34 -16.59 -35.68
N VAL A 711 0.70 -17.20 -36.19
CA VAL A 711 0.81 -17.66 -37.54
C VAL A 711 0.93 -19.18 -37.50
N GLN A 712 0.09 -19.89 -38.24
CA GLN A 712 0.09 -21.34 -38.24
C GLN A 712 1.44 -21.93 -38.65
N GLU A 713 1.91 -22.89 -37.88
CA GLU A 713 3.12 -23.66 -38.17
C GLU A 713 2.72 -25.06 -38.70
N ALA A 714 3.35 -25.50 -39.75
CA ALA A 714 3.13 -26.86 -40.23
C ALA A 714 3.65 -27.88 -39.22
N PRO A 715 2.89 -28.92 -38.87
CA PRO A 715 3.32 -29.93 -37.93
C PRO A 715 4.60 -30.62 -38.43
N LYS A 716 5.58 -30.74 -37.54
CA LYS A 716 6.80 -31.49 -37.80
C LYS A 716 6.49 -32.96 -37.56
N HIS A 717 6.68 -33.79 -38.57
CA HIS A 717 6.59 -35.23 -38.45
C HIS A 717 7.97 -35.80 -38.17
N GLU A 718 8.26 -36.07 -36.89
CA GLU A 718 9.43 -36.83 -36.48
C GLU A 718 9.06 -38.32 -36.39
N ARG A 719 9.97 -39.22 -36.81
CA ARG A 719 9.75 -40.67 -36.70
C ARG A 719 10.50 -41.20 -35.50
N TYR A 720 9.80 -41.91 -34.64
CA TYR A 720 10.35 -42.55 -33.44
C TYR A 720 10.19 -44.06 -33.54
N ALA A 721 10.99 -44.82 -32.79
CA ALA A 721 10.83 -46.26 -32.64
C ALA A 721 9.46 -46.58 -32.00
N PRO A 722 8.82 -47.68 -32.43
CA PRO A 722 7.55 -48.12 -31.82
C PRO A 722 7.67 -48.38 -30.31
N LEU A 723 6.60 -48.08 -29.60
CA LEU A 723 6.51 -48.37 -28.18
C LEU A 723 6.41 -49.90 -27.94
N ARG A 724 7.03 -50.36 -26.88
CA ARG A 724 6.89 -51.73 -26.35
C ARG A 724 6.03 -51.71 -25.11
N VAL A 725 4.87 -52.34 -25.16
CA VAL A 725 3.97 -52.49 -24.00
C VAL A 725 4.25 -53.82 -23.30
N VAL A 726 4.47 -53.77 -21.99
CA VAL A 726 4.65 -54.94 -21.12
C VAL A 726 3.54 -54.95 -20.06
N ARG A 727 2.73 -55.99 -20.10
CA ARG A 727 1.62 -56.18 -19.16
C ARG A 727 2.05 -57.18 -18.09
N GLY A 728 2.20 -56.72 -16.86
CA GLY A 728 2.43 -57.56 -15.69
C GLY A 728 1.15 -57.78 -14.88
N ASP A 729 1.25 -58.47 -13.79
CA ASP A 729 0.09 -58.80 -12.93
C ASP A 729 -0.40 -57.58 -12.10
N PHE A 730 0.47 -56.59 -11.89
CA PHE A 730 0.17 -55.42 -11.04
C PHE A 730 0.57 -54.06 -11.68
N ASN A 731 1.24 -54.10 -12.81
CA ASN A 731 1.72 -52.92 -13.49
C ASN A 731 1.73 -53.08 -15.01
N THR A 732 1.44 -51.98 -15.72
CA THR A 732 1.64 -51.90 -17.16
C THR A 732 2.82 -50.99 -17.47
N GLY A 733 3.84 -51.52 -18.14
CA GLY A 733 5.00 -50.74 -18.60
C GLY A 733 4.90 -50.34 -20.05
N VAL A 734 5.22 -49.09 -20.35
CA VAL A 734 5.35 -48.58 -21.73
C VAL A 734 6.78 -48.07 -21.90
N HIS A 735 7.50 -48.65 -22.84
CA HIS A 735 8.92 -48.43 -23.05
C HIS A 735 9.22 -47.91 -24.45
N GLY A 736 9.94 -46.77 -24.52
CA GLY A 736 10.53 -46.24 -25.71
C GLY A 736 12.05 -46.36 -25.71
N GLU A 737 12.73 -45.72 -26.62
CA GLU A 737 14.18 -45.86 -26.83
C GLU A 737 14.99 -45.31 -25.64
N HIS A 738 14.58 -44.16 -25.09
CA HIS A 738 15.31 -43.44 -24.02
C HIS A 738 14.51 -43.23 -22.74
N PHE A 739 13.28 -43.77 -22.67
CA PHE A 739 12.39 -43.61 -21.57
C PHE A 739 11.58 -44.87 -21.22
N SER A 740 11.06 -44.89 -20.03
CA SER A 740 10.09 -45.89 -19.58
C SER A 740 9.04 -45.28 -18.67
N VAL A 741 7.80 -45.71 -18.87
CA VAL A 741 6.64 -45.28 -18.06
C VAL A 741 6.06 -46.53 -17.42
N LEU A 742 5.70 -46.42 -16.13
CA LEU A 742 5.06 -47.53 -15.42
C LEU A 742 3.73 -47.05 -14.80
N PHE A 743 2.69 -47.80 -15.09
CA PHE A 743 1.35 -47.59 -14.56
C PHE A 743 0.98 -48.69 -13.58
N GLY A 744 0.49 -48.31 -12.40
CA GLY A 744 0.18 -49.25 -11.32
C GLY A 744 -1.30 -49.54 -11.21
N ASP A 745 -1.66 -50.80 -11.07
CA ASP A 745 -3.03 -51.27 -10.87
C ASP A 745 -3.48 -51.10 -9.41
N LEU A 746 -2.61 -51.43 -8.45
CA LEU A 746 -2.96 -51.40 -7.01
C LEU A 746 -3.12 -49.97 -6.44
N LYS A 747 -2.28 -49.06 -6.88
CA LYS A 747 -2.31 -47.66 -6.42
C LYS A 747 -3.08 -46.74 -7.34
N GLY A 748 -3.30 -47.18 -8.59
CA GLY A 748 -3.88 -46.40 -9.65
C GLY A 748 -2.98 -45.25 -10.15
N GLY A 749 -2.85 -45.04 -11.45
CA GLY A 749 -2.12 -43.95 -12.06
C GLY A 749 -0.66 -44.21 -12.40
N LEU A 750 0.04 -43.14 -12.75
CA LEU A 750 1.41 -43.13 -13.25
C LEU A 750 2.38 -43.23 -12.07
N THR A 751 3.01 -44.44 -11.91
CA THR A 751 3.89 -44.73 -10.76
C THR A 751 5.35 -44.38 -11.01
N SER A 752 5.80 -44.35 -12.31
CA SER A 752 7.17 -44.02 -12.67
C SER A 752 7.23 -43.39 -14.06
N TYR A 753 8.02 -42.40 -14.20
CA TYR A 753 8.45 -41.83 -15.49
C TYR A 753 9.98 -41.66 -15.46
N ARG A 754 10.67 -42.51 -16.20
CA ARG A 754 12.12 -42.44 -16.29
C ARG A 754 12.57 -41.93 -17.64
N TRP A 755 13.47 -40.96 -17.60
CA TRP A 755 14.09 -40.37 -18.79
C TRP A 755 15.63 -40.50 -18.69
N GLY A 756 16.27 -40.99 -19.72
CA GLY A 756 17.70 -41.24 -19.69
C GLY A 756 18.16 -42.09 -18.46
N GLY A 757 17.29 -43.01 -18.02
CA GLY A 757 17.56 -43.90 -16.89
C GLY A 757 17.28 -43.30 -15.52
N ARG A 758 16.85 -42.00 -15.42
CA ARG A 758 16.54 -41.31 -14.15
C ARG A 758 15.04 -41.25 -13.90
N GLU A 759 14.65 -41.51 -12.65
CA GLU A 759 13.28 -41.28 -12.19
C GLU A 759 13.04 -39.79 -12.07
N MET A 760 11.94 -39.29 -12.65
CA MET A 760 11.57 -37.88 -12.66
C MET A 760 10.47 -37.56 -11.64
N LEU A 761 9.66 -38.54 -11.24
CA LEU A 761 8.54 -38.36 -10.34
C LEU A 761 8.85 -38.88 -8.93
N LYS A 762 8.58 -38.08 -7.93
CA LYS A 762 8.74 -38.46 -6.52
C LYS A 762 7.50 -39.17 -5.99
N SER A 763 6.34 -38.93 -6.60
CA SER A 763 5.06 -39.55 -6.22
C SER A 763 4.14 -39.65 -7.44
N ILE A 764 3.08 -40.45 -7.31
CA ILE A 764 2.02 -40.54 -8.33
C ILE A 764 1.37 -39.16 -8.50
N PRO A 765 1.29 -38.58 -9.72
CA PRO A 765 0.51 -37.39 -10.02
C PRO A 765 -0.96 -37.58 -9.64
N ARG A 766 -1.56 -36.55 -9.07
CA ARG A 766 -2.95 -36.60 -8.59
C ARG A 766 -3.78 -35.43 -9.15
N PRO A 767 -5.07 -35.63 -9.37
CA PRO A 767 -6.01 -34.52 -9.55
C PRO A 767 -5.94 -33.59 -8.35
N ASN A 768 -5.99 -32.29 -8.60
CA ASN A 768 -6.02 -31.27 -7.58
C ASN A 768 -7.13 -30.25 -7.87
N PHE A 769 -7.91 -29.94 -6.84
CA PHE A 769 -9.07 -29.07 -6.87
C PHE A 769 -9.00 -27.97 -5.80
N TRP A 770 -7.85 -27.84 -5.12
CA TRP A 770 -7.62 -26.99 -3.97
C TRP A 770 -6.33 -26.19 -4.10
N ARG A 771 -6.40 -24.92 -3.75
CA ARG A 771 -5.24 -24.05 -3.49
C ARG A 771 -5.15 -23.73 -2.02
N ALA A 772 -4.00 -23.25 -1.53
CA ALA A 772 -3.91 -22.65 -0.21
C ALA A 772 -4.81 -21.39 -0.20
N PRO A 773 -5.75 -21.27 0.77
CA PRO A 773 -6.61 -20.10 0.83
C PRO A 773 -5.79 -18.82 0.95
N VAL A 774 -6.17 -17.78 0.19
CA VAL A 774 -5.65 -16.42 0.38
C VAL A 774 -6.44 -15.72 1.48
N ASP A 775 -5.97 -14.57 1.96
CA ASP A 775 -6.68 -13.83 3.02
C ASP A 775 -8.13 -13.48 2.62
N ASN A 776 -8.37 -13.08 1.37
CA ASN A 776 -9.72 -12.85 0.85
C ASN A 776 -10.59 -14.12 0.85
N ASP A 777 -10.02 -15.28 0.55
CA ASP A 777 -10.72 -16.57 0.64
C ASP A 777 -11.15 -16.85 2.10
N CYS A 778 -10.26 -16.59 3.06
CA CYS A 778 -10.54 -16.74 4.49
C CYS A 778 -11.62 -15.76 4.96
N GLY A 779 -11.52 -14.48 4.60
CA GLY A 779 -12.47 -13.43 4.95
C GLY A 779 -13.86 -13.68 4.40
N SER A 780 -13.97 -14.30 3.22
CA SER A 780 -15.25 -14.69 2.60
C SER A 780 -15.76 -16.08 3.04
N ASN A 781 -15.13 -16.74 4.00
CA ASN A 781 -15.42 -18.10 4.45
C ASN A 781 -15.35 -19.14 3.32
N MET A 782 -14.50 -18.97 2.32
CA MET A 782 -14.33 -19.95 1.23
C MET A 782 -13.90 -21.32 1.75
N PRO A 783 -12.97 -21.46 2.71
CA PRO A 783 -12.58 -22.78 3.23
C PRO A 783 -13.74 -23.58 3.80
N GLN A 784 -14.71 -22.96 4.48
CA GLN A 784 -15.89 -23.62 5.01
C GLN A 784 -16.86 -24.00 3.90
N ARG A 785 -17.10 -23.08 2.93
CA ARG A 785 -18.05 -23.31 1.84
C ARG A 785 -17.61 -24.42 0.89
N TYR A 786 -16.32 -24.56 0.66
CA TYR A 786 -15.75 -25.41 -0.39
C TYR A 786 -14.79 -26.49 0.14
N ALA A 787 -14.81 -26.79 1.44
CA ALA A 787 -13.95 -27.78 2.10
C ALA A 787 -13.93 -29.15 1.42
N GLN A 788 -15.02 -29.56 0.73
CA GLN A 788 -15.08 -30.83 0.03
C GLN A 788 -14.03 -30.95 -1.07
N TRP A 789 -13.66 -29.85 -1.72
CA TRP A 789 -12.61 -29.84 -2.75
C TRP A 789 -11.21 -30.07 -2.16
N LYS A 790 -10.96 -29.60 -0.92
CA LYS A 790 -9.75 -29.93 -0.16
C LYS A 790 -9.68 -31.44 0.09
N ILE A 791 -10.79 -32.02 0.59
CA ILE A 791 -10.88 -33.46 0.85
C ILE A 791 -10.68 -34.25 -0.46
N ALA A 792 -11.30 -33.81 -1.54
CA ALA A 792 -11.12 -34.41 -2.87
C ALA A 792 -9.67 -34.41 -3.31
N SER A 793 -8.96 -33.27 -3.16
CA SER A 793 -7.54 -33.16 -3.52
C SER A 793 -6.63 -34.06 -2.69
N MET A 794 -6.95 -34.25 -1.39
CA MET A 794 -6.14 -35.08 -0.48
C MET A 794 -6.40 -36.60 -0.67
N TYR A 795 -7.65 -37.00 -0.92
CA TYR A 795 -8.08 -38.37 -0.76
C TYR A 795 -8.74 -38.99 -2.02
N ALA A 796 -8.77 -38.26 -3.16
CA ALA A 796 -9.23 -38.84 -4.41
C ALA A 796 -8.46 -40.15 -4.69
N ALA A 797 -9.19 -41.21 -4.95
CA ALA A 797 -8.64 -42.56 -5.08
C ALA A 797 -9.36 -43.39 -6.17
N THR A 798 -8.57 -44.21 -6.83
CA THR A 798 -9.08 -45.17 -7.85
C THR A 798 -9.79 -46.35 -7.24
N ASN A 799 -9.69 -46.57 -5.94
CA ASN A 799 -10.30 -47.64 -5.15
C ASN A 799 -11.18 -47.08 -4.02
N ALA A 800 -11.72 -45.87 -4.17
CA ALA A 800 -12.59 -45.23 -3.19
C ALA A 800 -13.88 -46.06 -2.89
N THR A 801 -14.35 -46.84 -3.87
CA THR A 801 -15.45 -47.78 -3.69
C THR A 801 -15.08 -49.16 -4.26
N PRO A 802 -15.76 -50.29 -3.83
CA PRO A 802 -15.56 -51.60 -4.43
C PRO A 802 -15.83 -51.63 -5.92
N GLU A 803 -16.72 -50.77 -6.44
CA GLU A 803 -17.00 -50.67 -7.87
C GLU A 803 -15.85 -50.03 -8.61
N LEU A 804 -15.36 -48.86 -8.13
CA LEU A 804 -14.17 -48.19 -8.70
C LEU A 804 -12.93 -49.07 -8.63
N ALA A 805 -12.72 -49.79 -7.53
CA ALA A 805 -11.65 -50.74 -7.41
C ALA A 805 -11.69 -51.82 -8.52
N ARG A 806 -12.88 -52.31 -8.85
CA ARG A 806 -13.09 -53.29 -9.95
C ARG A 806 -12.83 -52.63 -11.33
N LEU A 807 -13.35 -51.46 -11.55
CA LEU A 807 -13.18 -50.73 -12.83
C LEU A 807 -11.71 -50.37 -13.13
N ASN A 808 -10.93 -50.09 -12.09
CA ASN A 808 -9.51 -49.71 -12.18
C ASN A 808 -8.56 -50.91 -11.96
N ALA A 809 -9.04 -52.13 -11.64
CA ALA A 809 -8.19 -53.27 -11.29
C ALA A 809 -7.34 -53.77 -12.44
N HIS A 810 -7.79 -53.54 -13.66
CA HIS A 810 -7.06 -53.91 -14.87
C HIS A 810 -7.21 -52.79 -15.91
N PRO A 811 -6.52 -51.65 -15.75
CA PRO A 811 -6.62 -50.53 -16.70
C PRO A 811 -6.14 -51.03 -18.09
N VAL A 812 -7.00 -50.85 -19.06
CA VAL A 812 -6.72 -51.33 -20.43
C VAL A 812 -5.74 -50.37 -21.10
N ALA A 813 -4.57 -50.84 -21.43
CA ALA A 813 -3.63 -50.15 -22.29
C ALA A 813 -4.10 -50.28 -23.74
N THR A 814 -4.58 -49.16 -24.31
CA THR A 814 -5.06 -49.08 -25.70
C THR A 814 -3.94 -48.58 -26.61
N GLU A 815 -3.55 -49.39 -27.58
CA GLU A 815 -2.61 -48.98 -28.62
C GLU A 815 -3.37 -48.23 -29.72
N ASN A 816 -3.03 -46.96 -29.92
CA ASN A 816 -3.70 -46.06 -30.82
C ASN A 816 -3.12 -46.16 -32.25
N ALA A 817 -3.86 -45.73 -33.29
CA ALA A 817 -3.44 -45.79 -34.65
C ALA A 817 -2.18 -44.97 -35.00
N ASP A 818 -1.86 -43.96 -34.20
CA ASP A 818 -0.66 -43.13 -34.30
C ASP A 818 0.58 -43.74 -33.60
N GLY A 819 0.43 -44.93 -33.04
CA GLY A 819 1.46 -45.62 -32.28
C GLY A 819 1.62 -45.20 -30.83
N SER A 820 0.77 -44.29 -30.31
CA SER A 820 0.71 -43.93 -28.88
C SER A 820 -0.06 -45.00 -28.08
N VAL A 821 0.09 -44.96 -26.75
CA VAL A 821 -0.58 -45.90 -25.85
C VAL A 821 -1.34 -45.10 -24.78
N SER A 822 -2.66 -45.30 -24.69
CA SER A 822 -3.52 -44.66 -23.73
C SER A 822 -3.93 -45.58 -22.59
N ILE A 823 -3.93 -45.04 -21.34
CA ILE A 823 -4.39 -45.73 -20.12
C ILE A 823 -5.27 -44.77 -19.33
N ARG A 824 -6.42 -45.27 -18.84
CA ARG A 824 -7.46 -44.47 -18.18
C ARG A 824 -7.70 -44.95 -16.76
N TYR A 825 -7.87 -43.97 -15.84
CA TYR A 825 -8.29 -44.21 -14.44
C TYR A 825 -9.49 -43.36 -14.09
N ILE A 826 -10.36 -43.87 -13.20
CA ILE A 826 -11.51 -43.15 -12.65
C ILE A 826 -11.26 -42.95 -11.16
N TYR A 827 -11.21 -41.70 -10.73
CA TYR A 827 -11.03 -41.32 -9.32
C TYR A 827 -12.36 -40.96 -8.69
N GLY A 828 -12.68 -41.58 -7.54
CA GLY A 828 -13.73 -41.08 -6.65
C GLY A 828 -13.19 -39.92 -5.83
N LEU A 829 -13.93 -38.84 -5.72
CA LEU A 829 -13.50 -37.57 -5.13
C LEU A 829 -13.77 -37.45 -3.64
N CYS A 830 -14.40 -38.43 -3.01
CA CYS A 830 -14.78 -38.40 -1.58
C CYS A 830 -15.68 -37.18 -1.22
N THR A 831 -16.51 -36.75 -2.15
CA THR A 831 -17.45 -35.63 -1.99
C THR A 831 -18.86 -36.11 -1.69
N GLN A 832 -19.75 -35.22 -1.20
CA GLN A 832 -21.17 -35.46 -1.01
C GLN A 832 -21.95 -34.32 -1.69
N PRO A 833 -22.70 -34.59 -2.78
CA PRO A 833 -22.87 -35.89 -3.49
C PRO A 833 -21.60 -36.45 -4.11
N ASP A 834 -21.59 -37.74 -4.42
CA ASP A 834 -20.44 -38.45 -4.98
C ASP A 834 -20.01 -37.85 -6.33
N GLY A 835 -18.78 -37.39 -6.41
CA GLY A 835 -18.14 -36.88 -7.62
C GLY A 835 -17.05 -37.83 -8.13
N HIS A 836 -16.80 -37.76 -9.43
CA HIS A 836 -15.73 -38.53 -10.08
C HIS A 836 -14.92 -37.66 -11.02
N ALA A 837 -13.64 -37.92 -11.12
CA ALA A 837 -12.76 -37.39 -12.15
C ALA A 837 -12.16 -38.54 -12.97
N VAL A 838 -12.00 -38.32 -14.25
CA VAL A 838 -11.40 -39.27 -15.16
C VAL A 838 -10.04 -38.78 -15.59
N LEU A 839 -9.00 -39.57 -15.40
CA LEU A 839 -7.65 -39.25 -15.77
C LEU A 839 -7.16 -40.20 -16.87
N THR A 840 -6.81 -39.65 -18.01
CA THR A 840 -6.29 -40.39 -19.17
C THR A 840 -4.84 -39.98 -19.43
N TYR A 841 -3.95 -40.96 -19.47
CA TYR A 841 -2.55 -40.79 -19.87
C TYR A 841 -2.36 -41.33 -21.27
N THR A 842 -1.76 -40.58 -22.18
CA THR A 842 -1.39 -41.03 -23.51
C THR A 842 0.11 -40.89 -23.68
N VAL A 843 0.81 -42.01 -23.80
CA VAL A 843 2.26 -42.10 -23.99
C VAL A 843 2.59 -42.14 -25.48
N HIS A 844 3.35 -41.18 -25.95
CA HIS A 844 3.77 -41.06 -27.33
C HIS A 844 5.16 -41.72 -27.59
N PRO A 845 5.47 -42.17 -28.79
CA PRO A 845 6.77 -42.75 -29.10
C PRO A 845 7.97 -41.84 -28.87
N CYS A 846 7.79 -40.53 -28.86
CA CYS A 846 8.80 -39.53 -28.52
C CYS A 846 9.08 -39.38 -27.00
N GLY A 847 8.34 -40.08 -26.14
CA GLY A 847 8.45 -40.00 -24.71
C GLY A 847 7.59 -38.92 -24.07
N GLN A 848 6.84 -38.16 -24.84
CA GLN A 848 5.81 -37.26 -24.31
C GLN A 848 4.67 -38.06 -23.72
N VAL A 849 4.15 -37.59 -22.61
CA VAL A 849 2.93 -38.10 -21.95
C VAL A 849 1.91 -36.99 -21.93
N ASP A 850 0.81 -37.18 -22.65
CA ASP A 850 -0.34 -36.29 -22.50
C ASP A 850 -1.16 -36.76 -21.31
N VAL A 851 -1.63 -35.78 -20.52
CA VAL A 851 -2.46 -36.00 -19.33
C VAL A 851 -3.76 -35.23 -19.52
N THR A 852 -4.85 -35.98 -19.61
CA THR A 852 -6.20 -35.39 -19.73
C THR A 852 -6.99 -35.67 -18.47
N LEU A 853 -7.42 -34.59 -17.80
CA LEU A 853 -8.31 -34.61 -16.62
C LEU A 853 -9.70 -34.15 -17.05
N ASP A 854 -10.69 -35.01 -16.86
CA ASP A 854 -12.09 -34.73 -17.16
C ASP A 854 -12.94 -34.79 -15.89
N TYR A 855 -13.85 -33.82 -15.74
CA TYR A 855 -14.82 -33.75 -14.66
C TYR A 855 -16.22 -33.45 -15.23
N ASN A 856 -17.21 -34.20 -14.81
CA ASN A 856 -18.62 -33.91 -15.08
C ASN A 856 -19.26 -33.23 -13.89
N PRO A 857 -20.06 -32.17 -14.09
CA PRO A 857 -20.69 -31.43 -13.03
C PRO A 857 -21.52 -32.31 -12.11
N VAL A 858 -21.45 -32.04 -10.80
CA VAL A 858 -22.33 -32.64 -9.78
C VAL A 858 -22.99 -31.51 -9.02
N GLU A 859 -24.30 -31.45 -9.07
CA GLU A 859 -25.05 -30.39 -8.40
C GLU A 859 -24.86 -30.48 -6.88
N GLY A 860 -24.69 -29.32 -6.23
CA GLY A 860 -24.53 -29.18 -4.77
C GLY A 860 -23.10 -29.21 -4.24
N LEU A 861 -22.08 -29.35 -5.08
CA LEU A 861 -20.69 -29.31 -4.63
C LEU A 861 -20.12 -27.88 -4.49
N GLY A 862 -20.76 -26.86 -5.05
CA GLY A 862 -20.29 -25.48 -5.02
C GLY A 862 -19.12 -25.20 -5.97
N ASP A 863 -18.58 -23.97 -5.91
CA ASP A 863 -17.50 -23.55 -6.77
C ASP A 863 -16.19 -24.28 -6.42
N MET A 864 -15.34 -24.43 -7.44
CA MET A 864 -14.09 -25.18 -7.32
C MET A 864 -12.92 -24.19 -7.30
N PRO A 865 -12.06 -24.22 -6.25
CA PRO A 865 -10.93 -23.29 -6.16
C PRO A 865 -9.86 -23.49 -7.23
N GLU A 866 -9.63 -24.71 -7.68
CA GLU A 866 -8.64 -25.06 -8.70
C GLU A 866 -9.08 -26.31 -9.47
N PHE A 867 -8.77 -26.38 -10.78
CA PHE A 867 -8.96 -27.57 -11.57
C PHE A 867 -7.67 -27.92 -12.31
N GLY A 868 -6.97 -28.98 -11.89
CA GLY A 868 -5.72 -29.37 -12.47
C GLY A 868 -5.06 -30.59 -11.83
N MET A 869 -3.76 -30.68 -12.01
CA MET A 869 -2.94 -31.80 -11.56
C MET A 869 -1.78 -31.31 -10.68
N LEU A 870 -1.48 -32.09 -9.64
CA LEU A 870 -0.33 -31.90 -8.76
C LEU A 870 0.69 -33.03 -8.96
N LEU A 871 1.94 -32.66 -9.26
CA LEU A 871 3.08 -33.54 -9.41
C LEU A 871 4.18 -33.16 -8.41
N LYS A 872 5.05 -34.10 -8.06
CA LYS A 872 6.23 -33.83 -7.23
C LYS A 872 7.49 -34.35 -7.91
N MET A 873 8.52 -33.52 -7.95
CA MET A 873 9.90 -33.88 -8.32
C MET A 873 10.81 -33.74 -7.10
N ASP A 874 12.01 -34.31 -7.13
CA ASP A 874 12.98 -34.05 -6.07
C ASP A 874 13.38 -32.58 -5.99
N ALA A 875 13.79 -32.14 -4.80
CA ALA A 875 14.16 -30.76 -4.53
C ALA A 875 15.32 -30.23 -5.39
N ASP A 876 16.14 -31.12 -5.96
CA ASP A 876 17.21 -30.74 -6.88
C ASP A 876 16.71 -30.19 -8.23
N TYR A 877 15.44 -30.42 -8.56
CA TYR A 877 14.78 -29.87 -9.74
C TYR A 877 14.08 -28.56 -9.38
N ASP A 878 14.84 -27.54 -9.08
CA ASP A 878 14.36 -26.24 -8.58
C ASP A 878 14.47 -25.10 -9.61
N GLN A 879 15.12 -25.32 -10.76
CA GLN A 879 15.28 -24.31 -11.80
C GLN A 879 14.05 -24.28 -12.70
N ILE A 880 13.42 -23.13 -12.82
CA ILE A 880 12.17 -22.94 -13.59
C ILE A 880 12.43 -21.97 -14.73
N ARG A 881 12.07 -22.38 -15.95
CA ARG A 881 12.04 -21.52 -17.13
C ARG A 881 10.69 -21.72 -17.82
N TYR A 882 9.99 -20.64 -18.15
CA TYR A 882 8.67 -20.76 -18.74
C TYR A 882 8.43 -19.71 -19.84
N TYR A 883 7.51 -20.02 -20.75
CA TYR A 883 6.93 -19.10 -21.73
C TYR A 883 5.46 -18.94 -21.38
N GLY A 884 5.12 -17.80 -20.83
CA GLY A 884 3.80 -17.45 -20.29
C GLY A 884 3.75 -16.00 -19.85
N TYR A 885 2.68 -15.59 -19.18
CA TYR A 885 2.58 -14.24 -18.60
C TYR A 885 3.43 -14.13 -17.33
N GLY A 886 4.22 -13.06 -17.25
CA GLY A 886 5.16 -12.80 -16.16
C GLY A 886 5.73 -11.38 -16.22
N PRO A 887 6.82 -11.08 -15.47
CA PRO A 887 7.64 -12.01 -14.64
C PRO A 887 7.02 -12.44 -13.32
N ASN A 888 6.23 -11.57 -12.66
CA ASN A 888 5.66 -11.86 -11.35
C ASN A 888 4.45 -12.79 -11.45
N GLU A 889 4.04 -13.34 -10.30
CA GLU A 889 2.82 -14.15 -10.21
C GLU A 889 1.60 -13.35 -10.69
N ASN A 890 0.69 -14.04 -11.29
CA ASN A 890 -0.53 -13.46 -11.81
C ASN A 890 -1.66 -14.50 -11.82
N TYR A 891 -2.89 -14.01 -11.74
CA TYR A 891 -4.10 -14.80 -11.62
C TYR A 891 -5.13 -14.31 -12.63
N VAL A 892 -6.21 -15.03 -12.82
CA VAL A 892 -7.23 -14.70 -13.82
C VAL A 892 -7.81 -13.29 -13.64
N ASP A 893 -7.92 -12.81 -12.41
CA ASP A 893 -8.42 -11.48 -12.03
C ASP A 893 -7.30 -10.46 -11.72
N ARG A 894 -6.03 -10.86 -11.81
CA ARG A 894 -4.84 -10.00 -11.62
C ARG A 894 -3.76 -10.35 -12.64
N ARG A 895 -4.06 -10.16 -13.91
CA ARG A 895 -3.12 -10.42 -15.01
C ARG A 895 -2.52 -9.14 -15.60
N GLU A 896 -3.08 -8.00 -15.30
CA GLU A 896 -2.64 -6.71 -15.78
C GLU A 896 -1.18 -6.46 -15.36
N GLY A 897 -0.41 -5.86 -16.30
CA GLY A 897 1.04 -5.66 -16.11
C GLY A 897 1.91 -6.89 -16.39
N ALA A 898 1.34 -8.10 -16.47
CA ALA A 898 2.08 -9.26 -16.92
C ALA A 898 2.23 -9.27 -18.46
N ARG A 899 3.39 -9.71 -18.94
CA ARG A 899 3.70 -9.82 -20.38
C ARG A 899 3.90 -11.26 -20.77
N LEU A 900 3.47 -11.61 -21.97
CA LEU A 900 3.82 -12.88 -22.57
C LEU A 900 5.29 -12.86 -23.00
N GLY A 901 6.10 -13.70 -22.38
CA GLY A 901 7.54 -13.76 -22.60
C GLY A 901 8.17 -15.02 -22.03
N ILE A 902 9.49 -15.16 -22.20
CA ILE A 902 10.27 -16.23 -21.56
C ILE A 902 10.92 -15.67 -20.30
N PHE A 903 10.63 -16.31 -19.16
CA PHE A 903 11.14 -15.91 -17.85
C PHE A 903 11.83 -17.09 -17.16
N LYS A 904 12.63 -16.75 -16.14
CA LYS A 904 13.31 -17.70 -15.26
C LYS A 904 13.12 -17.34 -13.81
N THR A 905 13.02 -18.34 -12.96
CA THR A 905 12.99 -18.22 -11.50
C THR A 905 13.44 -19.54 -10.88
N THR A 906 13.49 -19.63 -9.56
CA THR A 906 13.65 -20.89 -8.83
C THR A 906 12.37 -21.21 -8.05
N ALA A 907 12.20 -22.47 -7.63
CA ALA A 907 11.06 -22.86 -6.82
C ALA A 907 10.99 -22.06 -5.51
N LYS A 908 12.14 -21.76 -4.91
CA LYS A 908 12.24 -20.97 -3.67
C LYS A 908 11.91 -19.48 -3.91
N GLU A 909 12.46 -18.87 -4.95
CA GLU A 909 12.19 -17.46 -5.28
C GLU A 909 10.75 -17.24 -5.76
N ASN A 910 10.05 -18.30 -6.16
CA ASN A 910 8.66 -18.26 -6.56
C ASN A 910 7.68 -18.23 -5.38
N VAL A 911 8.18 -18.35 -4.14
CA VAL A 911 7.38 -18.15 -2.91
C VAL A 911 7.32 -16.68 -2.57
N SER A 912 6.14 -16.08 -2.65
CA SER A 912 5.91 -14.70 -2.24
C SER A 912 5.91 -14.57 -0.72
N ARG A 913 6.45 -13.46 -0.20
CA ARG A 913 6.67 -13.23 1.24
C ARG A 913 5.46 -12.60 1.93
N TYR A 914 4.24 -13.09 1.63
CA TYR A 914 3.07 -12.67 2.39
C TYR A 914 3.22 -13.03 3.87
N LEU A 915 2.71 -12.18 4.78
CA LEU A 915 2.89 -12.37 6.23
C LEU A 915 2.43 -13.74 6.70
N VAL A 916 1.29 -14.19 6.20
CA VAL A 916 0.81 -15.56 6.39
C VAL A 916 1.02 -16.33 5.09
N PRO A 917 1.72 -17.48 5.10
CA PRO A 917 1.88 -18.31 3.92
C PRO A 917 0.52 -18.71 3.32
N GLN A 918 0.38 -18.52 2.02
CA GLN A 918 -0.86 -18.70 1.29
C GLN A 918 -0.58 -19.02 -0.17
N GLU A 919 -1.60 -19.14 -1.03
CA GLU A 919 -1.41 -19.33 -2.47
C GLU A 919 -0.49 -18.26 -3.04
N CYS A 920 0.49 -18.69 -3.82
CA CYS A 920 1.45 -17.82 -4.48
C CYS A 920 2.08 -18.51 -5.69
N GLY A 921 2.86 -17.74 -6.45
CA GLY A 921 3.74 -18.27 -7.50
C GLY A 921 3.05 -18.76 -8.77
N ASN A 922 1.75 -18.52 -8.96
CA ASN A 922 1.03 -18.91 -10.17
C ASN A 922 1.42 -18.04 -11.38
N ARG A 923 1.38 -18.62 -12.57
CA ARG A 923 1.54 -17.93 -13.87
C ARG A 923 0.41 -18.35 -14.79
N THR A 924 -0.27 -17.40 -15.39
CA THR A 924 -1.35 -17.66 -16.35
C THR A 924 -0.82 -17.78 -17.76
N GLY A 925 -1.60 -18.42 -18.63
CA GLY A 925 -1.31 -18.51 -20.06
C GLY A 925 0.05 -19.09 -20.39
N VAL A 926 0.52 -20.07 -19.62
CA VAL A 926 1.79 -20.72 -19.85
C VAL A 926 1.66 -21.70 -21.01
N ARG A 927 2.48 -21.49 -22.05
CA ARG A 927 2.55 -22.36 -23.21
C ARG A 927 3.44 -23.57 -22.93
N TRP A 928 4.55 -23.32 -22.25
CA TRP A 928 5.43 -24.36 -21.75
C TRP A 928 6.20 -23.88 -20.51
N ALA A 929 6.57 -24.85 -19.67
CA ALA A 929 7.45 -24.65 -18.52
C ALA A 929 8.46 -25.80 -18.42
N GLU A 930 9.67 -25.49 -18.08
CA GLU A 930 10.76 -26.43 -17.81
C GLU A 930 11.08 -26.36 -16.31
N VAL A 931 11.10 -27.52 -15.66
CA VAL A 931 11.52 -27.69 -14.26
C VAL A 931 12.72 -28.62 -14.27
N THR A 932 13.89 -28.07 -13.97
CA THR A 932 15.17 -28.77 -14.21
C THR A 932 16.10 -28.69 -13.03
N ASP A 933 17.11 -29.58 -13.02
CA ASP A 933 18.29 -29.45 -12.17
C ASP A 933 19.26 -28.39 -12.76
N HIS A 934 20.32 -28.05 -12.02
CA HIS A 934 21.35 -27.09 -12.45
C HIS A 934 22.11 -27.51 -13.74
N ARG A 935 21.90 -28.72 -14.22
CA ARG A 935 22.48 -29.23 -15.48
C ARG A 935 21.48 -29.16 -16.62
N GLY A 936 20.30 -28.61 -16.40
CA GLY A 936 19.26 -28.48 -17.41
C GLY A 936 18.49 -29.77 -17.71
N ARG A 937 18.56 -30.78 -16.84
CA ARG A 937 17.83 -32.06 -17.00
C ARG A 937 16.59 -32.01 -16.11
N GLY A 938 15.47 -32.47 -16.62
CA GLY A 938 14.21 -32.42 -15.89
C GLY A 938 13.01 -32.74 -16.76
N LEU A 939 11.91 -32.03 -16.50
CA LEU A 939 10.67 -32.15 -17.26
C LEU A 939 10.31 -30.82 -17.93
N ARG A 940 9.84 -30.93 -19.17
CA ARG A 940 9.17 -29.83 -19.89
C ARG A 940 7.68 -30.14 -19.94
N PHE A 941 6.90 -29.23 -19.43
CA PHE A 941 5.43 -29.22 -19.48
C PHE A 941 4.97 -28.31 -20.63
N ALA A 942 3.87 -28.67 -21.30
CA ALA A 942 3.32 -27.86 -22.37
C ALA A 942 1.81 -28.01 -22.49
N SER A 943 1.15 -26.91 -22.86
CA SER A 943 -0.28 -26.87 -23.19
C SER A 943 -0.53 -25.72 -24.17
N GLY A 944 -1.74 -25.59 -24.70
CA GLY A 944 -2.13 -24.43 -25.51
C GLY A 944 -2.09 -23.14 -24.69
N ALA A 945 -2.62 -23.21 -23.48
CA ALA A 945 -2.51 -22.22 -22.42
C ALA A 945 -2.91 -22.90 -21.11
N MET A 946 -2.08 -22.86 -20.09
CA MET A 946 -2.36 -23.42 -18.76
C MET A 946 -1.97 -22.40 -17.69
N GLU A 947 -2.51 -22.57 -16.52
CA GLU A 947 -1.93 -21.98 -15.32
C GLU A 947 -0.89 -22.94 -14.76
N PHE A 948 0.21 -22.38 -14.28
CA PHE A 948 1.36 -23.18 -13.87
C PHE A 948 2.04 -22.58 -12.66
N SER A 949 2.33 -23.41 -11.66
CA SER A 949 3.20 -23.04 -10.56
C SER A 949 4.18 -24.16 -10.25
N ALA A 950 5.36 -23.81 -9.74
CA ALA A 950 6.33 -24.73 -9.19
C ALA A 950 6.89 -24.11 -7.91
N LEU A 951 6.61 -24.75 -6.77
CA LEU A 951 6.88 -24.27 -5.42
C LEU A 951 7.54 -25.39 -4.60
N PRO A 952 8.27 -25.06 -3.52
CA PRO A 952 8.83 -26.09 -2.64
C PRO A 952 7.79 -26.67 -1.66
N TYR A 953 6.55 -26.20 -1.69
CA TYR A 953 5.48 -26.55 -0.76
C TYR A 953 4.19 -26.95 -1.48
N THR A 954 3.44 -27.87 -0.86
CA THR A 954 2.07 -28.17 -1.27
C THR A 954 1.11 -27.08 -0.80
N PRO A 955 -0.10 -26.93 -1.40
CA PRO A 955 -1.13 -26.04 -0.85
C PRO A 955 -1.41 -26.28 0.64
N HIS A 956 -1.38 -27.55 1.09
CA HIS A 956 -1.67 -27.91 2.49
C HIS A 956 -0.55 -27.51 3.46
N GLU A 957 0.71 -27.50 3.01
CA GLU A 957 1.83 -27.01 3.81
C GLU A 957 1.79 -25.51 3.96
N LEU A 958 1.42 -24.79 2.88
CA LEU A 958 1.26 -23.34 2.93
C LEU A 958 0.12 -22.94 3.87
N GLU A 959 -1.08 -23.51 3.72
CA GLU A 959 -2.26 -23.13 4.50
C GLU A 959 -2.19 -23.50 5.99
N ASN A 960 -1.29 -24.39 6.40
CA ASN A 960 -1.11 -24.79 7.80
C ASN A 960 -0.09 -23.93 8.55
N ALA A 961 0.68 -23.09 7.86
CA ALA A 961 1.66 -22.20 8.46
C ALA A 961 1.04 -20.83 8.71
N MET A 962 1.30 -20.25 9.87
CA MET A 962 0.94 -18.87 10.22
C MET A 962 2.12 -17.92 10.00
N HIS A 963 3.33 -18.45 9.91
CA HIS A 963 4.56 -17.73 9.66
C HIS A 963 5.45 -18.52 8.70
N ASP A 964 6.32 -17.84 7.99
CA ASP A 964 7.27 -18.45 7.05
C ASP A 964 8.19 -19.51 7.69
N TYR A 965 8.62 -19.27 8.95
CA TYR A 965 9.47 -20.19 9.71
C TYR A 965 8.75 -21.45 10.18
N GLU A 966 7.45 -21.56 10.03
CA GLU A 966 6.65 -22.77 10.32
C GLU A 966 6.58 -23.70 9.12
N LEU A 967 6.97 -23.23 7.93
CA LEU A 967 7.04 -24.06 6.73
C LEU A 967 8.07 -25.18 6.91
N PRO A 968 7.80 -26.40 6.42
CA PRO A 968 8.73 -27.52 6.56
C PRO A 968 10.02 -27.29 5.76
N PRO A 969 11.11 -28.01 6.08
CA PRO A 969 12.28 -28.04 5.21
C PRO A 969 11.92 -28.48 3.79
N ILE A 970 12.60 -27.94 2.78
CA ILE A 970 12.33 -28.22 1.36
C ILE A 970 12.74 -29.67 1.06
N HIS A 971 11.80 -30.51 0.62
CA HIS A 971 12.00 -31.92 0.30
C HIS A 971 11.71 -32.24 -1.18
N TYR A 972 11.07 -31.37 -1.91
CA TYR A 972 10.61 -31.54 -3.29
C TYR A 972 10.29 -30.21 -3.94
N THR A 973 10.11 -30.28 -5.26
CA THR A 973 9.42 -29.24 -6.01
C THR A 973 8.02 -29.75 -6.36
N VAL A 974 7.01 -29.03 -5.94
CA VAL A 974 5.58 -29.28 -6.23
C VAL A 974 5.19 -28.50 -7.47
N ILE A 975 4.76 -29.21 -8.47
CA ILE A 975 4.33 -28.65 -9.75
C ILE A 975 2.82 -28.76 -9.83
N ARG A 976 2.15 -27.66 -10.11
CA ARG A 976 0.73 -27.64 -10.43
C ARG A 976 0.55 -27.16 -11.86
N ALA A 977 -0.10 -27.97 -12.66
CA ALA A 977 -0.50 -27.66 -14.01
C ALA A 977 -2.03 -27.66 -14.06
N ASN A 978 -2.62 -26.51 -14.27
CA ASN A 978 -4.05 -26.27 -14.08
C ASN A 978 -4.70 -25.75 -15.36
N LEU A 979 -5.98 -26.08 -15.54
CA LEU A 979 -6.84 -25.35 -16.45
C LEU A 979 -6.98 -23.91 -16.00
N GLN A 980 -7.34 -23.74 -14.70
CA GLN A 980 -7.57 -22.46 -14.06
C GLN A 980 -7.62 -22.62 -12.54
N GLN A 981 -7.25 -21.55 -11.83
CA GLN A 981 -7.67 -21.26 -10.47
C GLN A 981 -8.79 -20.21 -10.47
N MET A 982 -9.63 -20.16 -9.44
CA MET A 982 -10.49 -19.00 -9.20
C MET A 982 -9.63 -17.77 -8.91
N GLY A 983 -10.14 -16.57 -9.17
CA GLY A 983 -9.46 -15.32 -8.87
C GLY A 983 -9.10 -15.17 -7.39
N VAL A 984 -8.16 -14.30 -7.08
CA VAL A 984 -7.68 -14.06 -5.70
C VAL A 984 -8.57 -13.07 -4.94
N GLY A 985 -9.50 -12.37 -5.64
CA GLY A 985 -10.36 -11.33 -5.05
C GLY A 985 -9.63 -10.01 -4.83
N GLY A 986 -10.37 -8.99 -4.43
CA GLY A 986 -9.76 -7.66 -4.29
C GLY A 986 -10.67 -6.56 -3.78
N ASP A 987 -11.97 -6.72 -3.69
CA ASP A 987 -12.85 -5.65 -3.20
C ASP A 987 -12.62 -5.39 -1.72
N ASP A 988 -12.76 -6.42 -0.87
CA ASP A 988 -12.41 -6.39 0.55
C ASP A 988 -11.82 -7.74 1.01
N SER A 989 -11.42 -7.85 2.28
CA SER A 989 -10.90 -9.10 2.87
C SER A 989 -11.73 -9.60 4.06
N TRP A 990 -12.98 -9.19 4.19
CA TRP A 990 -13.87 -9.59 5.30
C TRP A 990 -15.27 -10.04 4.86
N GLY A 991 -15.55 -10.16 3.57
CA GLY A 991 -16.85 -10.64 3.09
C GLY A 991 -17.00 -10.77 1.59
N ALA A 992 -16.33 -9.92 0.81
CA ALA A 992 -16.39 -9.93 -0.64
C ALA A 992 -15.85 -11.25 -1.21
N ARG A 993 -16.59 -11.78 -2.18
CA ARG A 993 -16.18 -12.98 -2.92
C ARG A 993 -15.50 -12.57 -4.20
N THR A 994 -14.68 -13.47 -4.73
CA THR A 994 -14.20 -13.38 -6.12
C THR A 994 -15.39 -13.16 -7.06
N HIS A 995 -15.26 -12.23 -8.00
CA HIS A 995 -16.29 -11.92 -8.99
C HIS A 995 -16.64 -13.16 -9.83
N ASP A 996 -17.91 -13.32 -10.20
CA ASP A 996 -18.43 -14.53 -10.87
C ASP A 996 -17.68 -14.86 -12.17
N GLU A 997 -17.26 -13.86 -12.94
CA GLU A 997 -16.48 -14.01 -14.18
C GLU A 997 -15.07 -14.57 -13.97
N HIS A 998 -14.58 -14.54 -12.75
CA HIS A 998 -13.25 -15.05 -12.36
C HIS A 998 -13.34 -16.41 -11.63
N LEU A 999 -14.53 -17.00 -11.55
CA LEU A 999 -14.73 -18.34 -11.03
C LEU A 999 -14.55 -19.41 -12.12
N ILE A 1000 -14.31 -20.64 -11.71
CA ILE A 1000 -14.34 -21.79 -12.61
C ILE A 1000 -15.80 -22.17 -12.84
N ASP A 1001 -16.23 -22.23 -14.09
CA ASP A 1001 -17.62 -22.62 -14.43
C ASP A 1001 -17.85 -24.13 -14.24
N VAL A 1002 -18.05 -24.54 -13.00
CA VAL A 1002 -18.30 -25.95 -12.61
C VAL A 1002 -19.66 -26.48 -12.99
N LYS A 1003 -20.52 -25.65 -13.60
CA LYS A 1003 -21.83 -26.07 -14.12
C LYS A 1003 -21.73 -26.74 -15.48
N LYS A 1004 -20.55 -26.64 -16.11
CA LYS A 1004 -20.23 -27.30 -17.38
C LYS A 1004 -19.20 -28.42 -17.19
N PRO A 1005 -19.17 -29.43 -18.06
CA PRO A 1005 -18.06 -30.38 -18.08
C PRO A 1005 -16.72 -29.68 -18.24
N LEU A 1006 -15.76 -30.01 -17.37
CA LEU A 1006 -14.40 -29.52 -17.45
C LEU A 1006 -13.51 -30.59 -18.08
N SER A 1007 -12.64 -30.19 -18.99
CA SER A 1007 -11.62 -31.04 -19.60
C SER A 1007 -10.34 -30.25 -19.74
N PHE A 1008 -9.24 -30.78 -19.22
CA PHE A 1008 -7.94 -30.15 -19.26
C PHE A 1008 -6.88 -31.12 -19.73
N THR A 1009 -6.16 -30.76 -20.80
CA THR A 1009 -5.04 -31.55 -21.34
C THR A 1009 -3.76 -30.73 -21.32
N PHE A 1010 -2.73 -31.30 -20.73
CA PHE A 1010 -1.36 -30.86 -20.86
C PHE A 1010 -0.45 -32.02 -21.16
N SER A 1011 0.76 -31.75 -21.61
CA SER A 1011 1.77 -32.77 -21.80
C SER A 1011 3.01 -32.52 -20.96
N PHE A 1012 3.74 -33.58 -20.65
CA PHE A 1012 5.11 -33.45 -20.17
C PHE A 1012 6.05 -34.43 -20.85
N LYS A 1013 7.33 -34.06 -20.87
CA LYS A 1013 8.41 -34.85 -21.48
C LYS A 1013 9.73 -34.60 -20.75
N GLY A 1014 10.55 -35.64 -20.61
CA GLY A 1014 11.92 -35.49 -20.12
C GLY A 1014 12.81 -34.68 -21.09
N ILE A 1015 13.70 -33.90 -20.54
CA ILE A 1015 14.68 -33.09 -21.24
C ILE A 1015 16.06 -33.25 -20.64
#